data_cf228549099dbeb35cf3f021956add59
#
_entry.id   cf228549099dbeb35cf3f021956add59
#
_cell.length_a   1.000
_cell.length_b   1.000
_cell.length_c   1.000
_cell.angle_alpha   90.00
_cell.angle_beta   90.00
_cell.angle_gamma   90.00
#
_symmetry.space_group_name_H-M   'P 1'
#
loop_
_entity.id
_entity.type
_entity.pdbx_description
1 polymer ?
#
loop_
_entity_poly.entity_id
_entity_poly.type
_entity_poly.pdbx_seq_one_letter_code
_entity_poly.pdbx_strand_id
1 'polypeptide(L)'
;MRPHFLGFLFVMFSLTGFTQSIKFLSADQINPELLNSHWKAQWITHPSESVLDYGVFHFRKNFRLEHVPDEFIIHISADNRYRLFVNGNAVCFGPARGDLAHWFYDSIDIAQFLKSGENVLAAVVWNFGDDKAWAQFTIKTALIVQGNSAAEDIINTNGSWKVIKDQAYQPASLDAREVLRTFIVVGPCDRVDAAKYPWKWESTDFDDKTWSQAKTIDAGHVRGVGSDINWVLTPRRIPAMEQNEQRFAAVRRTSAGSAAASFIQAPEGFLLGKEKWIIPANQKLTVLFDQGNLTTAYPELLISKGKGSRINLIYAESLVDSKGSKGNRNDIENKEIKGYADQFFPDGGSGRLFRPLWFRTWRYLQMEIETGHEALILDDFKSDFSAYPLKENAVFETDQPELKQIWDTGWRTARLCANETYFDCPYYEQLQYVGDTRIQALISLYVSGDDRLVRNALLNYDESRFYEGLTQSRYPSESPQVIPPFSLYWIDMVHDYWTLRDDPEFIQAFLPGIDQVLNWFIQRIDPQTGLLGKTEYWNFVDWANEWDWDPKQRIGGVPKGGSDDGQSSILTMQLAYAVQRAAELNDYFDRPVQAQKYKLLARDLTQATYKNCWDQSKAYLADTPEKNEFSVHAQIFGVLTNTIPENEQQKMIERIRTDRHLIQPTLYFRFYLTQAMKKTGLADKYLETLGPWNEMLSAGLSTFAEKQDPTRSDCHAWSASPNYDFLATVAGIRPASPGFKTIRMEPAFGNLNYIKGQMPHPSGMIVFDLKKNGEHGLSGEVVLPDDVTGTFIWREQSVLLNGKTIINF
;
A
#
# COMPACT_ATOMS: atom_id res chain seq x y z
N MET A 1 12.17 67.67 -1.81
CA MET A 1 12.04 66.79 -0.61
C MET A 1 11.59 65.42 -1.05
N ARG A 2 12.52 64.45 -1.06
CA ARG A 2 12.22 63.05 -1.34
C ARG A 2 12.16 62.31 0.00
N PRO A 3 11.18 61.44 0.26
CA PRO A 3 11.20 60.56 1.43
C PRO A 3 12.04 59.31 1.13
N HIS A 4 12.98 58.99 2.02
CA HIS A 4 13.73 57.76 2.05
C HIS A 4 12.85 56.62 2.58
N PHE A 5 12.71 55.56 1.77
CA PHE A 5 12.17 54.28 2.21
C PHE A 5 13.31 53.45 2.83
N LEU A 6 13.26 53.25 4.15
CA LEU A 6 14.09 52.28 4.86
C LEU A 6 13.43 50.88 4.67
N GLY A 7 14.06 50.06 3.85
CA GLY A 7 13.67 48.65 3.76
C GLY A 7 14.24 47.87 4.95
N PHE A 8 13.37 47.39 5.83
CA PHE A 8 13.73 46.40 6.84
C PHE A 8 13.85 45.00 6.15
N LEU A 9 15.07 44.53 6.07
CA LEU A 9 15.38 43.16 5.64
C LEU A 9 15.07 42.22 6.81
N PHE A 10 13.92 41.54 6.79
CA PHE A 10 13.64 40.45 7.71
C PHE A 10 14.44 39.23 7.23
N VAL A 11 15.57 38.96 7.89
CA VAL A 11 16.27 37.66 7.75
C VAL A 11 15.47 36.66 8.55
N MET A 12 14.62 35.89 7.86
CA MET A 12 14.05 34.65 8.43
C MET A 12 15.19 33.63 8.56
N PHE A 13 15.69 33.45 9.76
CA PHE A 13 16.41 32.21 10.12
C PHE A 13 15.37 31.10 10.15
N SER A 14 15.24 30.36 9.07
CA SER A 14 14.66 29.03 9.09
C SER A 14 15.61 28.13 9.87
N LEU A 15 15.27 27.84 11.11
CA LEU A 15 15.79 26.69 11.84
C LEU A 15 15.25 25.42 11.14
N THR A 16 15.85 25.03 10.03
CA THR A 16 15.75 23.67 9.53
C THR A 16 16.54 22.81 10.52
N GLY A 17 15.81 22.22 11.45
CA GLY A 17 16.32 21.07 12.17
C GLY A 17 16.64 20.02 11.12
N PHE A 18 17.92 19.82 10.82
CA PHE A 18 18.40 18.66 10.12
C PHE A 18 18.12 17.45 11.04
N THR A 19 16.97 16.78 10.86
CA THR A 19 16.87 15.39 11.21
C THR A 19 17.83 14.68 10.26
N GLN A 20 19.03 14.34 10.75
CA GLN A 20 19.97 13.52 9.99
C GLN A 20 19.20 12.23 9.61
N SER A 21 19.02 12.01 8.33
CA SER A 21 18.34 10.81 7.84
C SER A 21 19.15 9.58 8.26
N ILE A 22 18.50 8.64 8.91
CA ILE A 22 19.11 7.38 9.31
C ILE A 22 19.56 6.66 8.04
N LYS A 23 20.83 6.23 8.03
CA LYS A 23 21.41 5.49 6.91
C LYS A 23 21.04 4.00 7.04
N PHE A 24 20.07 3.56 6.25
CA PHE A 24 19.84 2.14 6.02
C PHE A 24 20.81 1.63 4.97
N LEU A 25 21.38 0.45 5.22
CA LEU A 25 22.32 -0.19 4.31
C LEU A 25 21.59 -1.08 3.32
N SER A 26 22.07 -1.11 2.09
CA SER A 26 21.68 -2.10 1.08
C SER A 26 22.43 -3.42 1.31
N ALA A 27 21.91 -4.51 0.72
CA ALA A 27 22.45 -5.86 0.93
C ALA A 27 23.94 -6.00 0.56
N ASP A 28 24.43 -5.25 -0.42
CA ASP A 28 25.83 -5.24 -0.85
C ASP A 28 26.79 -4.56 0.16
N GLN A 29 26.26 -3.83 1.12
CA GLN A 29 27.03 -3.19 2.20
C GLN A 29 27.08 -4.05 3.48
N ILE A 30 26.35 -5.16 3.52
CA ILE A 30 26.35 -6.09 4.65
C ILE A 30 27.56 -6.98 4.58
N ASN A 31 28.17 -7.28 5.74
CA ASN A 31 29.27 -8.23 5.79
C ASN A 31 28.85 -9.58 5.16
N PRO A 32 29.56 -10.05 4.09
CA PRO A 32 29.18 -11.27 3.39
C PRO A 32 29.12 -12.53 4.26
N GLU A 33 29.87 -12.59 5.35
CA GLU A 33 29.80 -13.71 6.29
C GLU A 33 28.41 -13.85 6.93
N LEU A 34 27.74 -12.73 7.21
CA LEU A 34 26.39 -12.71 7.79
C LEU A 34 25.30 -13.19 6.83
N LEU A 35 25.61 -13.24 5.54
CA LEU A 35 24.71 -13.73 4.49
C LEU A 35 24.85 -15.24 4.24
N ASN A 36 25.87 -15.89 4.82
CA ASN A 36 26.25 -17.26 4.50
C ASN A 36 26.58 -18.14 5.73
N SER A 37 26.38 -17.61 6.94
CA SER A 37 26.70 -18.34 8.17
C SER A 37 25.67 -18.11 9.28
N HIS A 38 25.75 -18.87 10.35
CA HIS A 38 25.03 -18.56 11.58
C HIS A 38 25.52 -17.24 12.17
N TRP A 39 24.60 -16.43 12.64
CA TRP A 39 24.93 -15.23 13.40
C TRP A 39 25.49 -15.60 14.77
N LYS A 40 26.39 -14.77 15.31
CA LYS A 40 26.83 -14.87 16.70
C LYS A 40 25.73 -14.49 17.69
N ALA A 41 24.86 -13.55 17.30
CA ALA A 41 23.70 -13.14 18.04
C ALA A 41 22.65 -14.25 18.12
N GLN A 42 21.95 -14.31 19.22
CA GLN A 42 20.86 -15.26 19.45
C GLN A 42 19.54 -14.50 19.57
N TRP A 43 18.46 -15.10 19.12
CA TRP A 43 17.12 -14.64 19.44
C TRP A 43 16.93 -14.68 20.97
N ILE A 44 16.50 -13.55 21.54
CA ILE A 44 16.26 -13.41 22.98
C ILE A 44 14.80 -13.07 23.24
N THR A 45 14.30 -13.55 24.39
CA THR A 45 12.93 -13.33 24.85
C THR A 45 12.88 -13.17 26.36
N HIS A 46 11.67 -12.93 26.92
CA HIS A 46 11.46 -12.89 28.37
C HIS A 46 11.57 -14.29 28.97
N PRO A 47 12.26 -14.47 30.14
CA PRO A 47 12.54 -15.80 30.68
C PRO A 47 11.33 -16.53 31.25
N SER A 48 10.26 -15.83 31.67
CA SER A 48 9.14 -16.40 32.43
C SER A 48 7.74 -15.94 31.98
N GLU A 49 7.62 -14.77 31.32
CA GLU A 49 6.33 -14.30 30.81
C GLU A 49 5.92 -15.07 29.55
N SER A 50 4.62 -15.17 29.28
CA SER A 50 4.13 -15.72 28.03
C SER A 50 4.61 -14.85 26.85
N VAL A 51 5.13 -15.49 25.83
CA VAL A 51 5.65 -14.88 24.61
C VAL A 51 4.84 -15.26 23.38
N LEU A 52 3.76 -16.02 23.56
CA LEU A 52 2.79 -16.41 22.52
C LEU A 52 1.57 -15.50 22.52
N ASP A 53 1.21 -14.99 23.72
CA ASP A 53 0.06 -14.12 23.89
C ASP A 53 0.40 -12.67 23.55
N TYR A 54 -0.64 -11.81 23.51
CA TYR A 54 -0.45 -10.36 23.46
C TYR A 54 0.56 -9.89 24.51
N GLY A 55 1.57 -9.16 24.07
CA GLY A 55 2.58 -8.61 24.95
C GLY A 55 3.42 -7.52 24.33
N VAL A 56 3.83 -6.58 25.19
CA VAL A 56 4.79 -5.52 24.87
C VAL A 56 5.97 -5.70 25.80
N PHE A 57 7.19 -5.73 25.27
CA PHE A 57 8.40 -6.00 26.03
C PHE A 57 9.45 -4.94 25.74
N HIS A 58 10.12 -4.47 26.79
CA HIS A 58 11.25 -3.57 26.67
C HIS A 58 12.54 -4.35 26.86
N PHE A 59 13.45 -4.25 25.89
CA PHE A 59 14.78 -4.82 25.93
C PHE A 59 15.82 -3.72 26.06
N ARG A 60 16.88 -3.94 26.84
CA ARG A 60 17.98 -2.99 27.06
C ARG A 60 19.31 -3.66 27.07
N LYS A 61 20.32 -2.98 26.49
CA LYS A 61 21.73 -3.33 26.59
C LYS A 61 22.53 -2.07 26.89
N ASN A 62 23.08 -2.00 28.10
CA ASN A 62 24.06 -0.99 28.45
C ASN A 62 25.45 -1.44 28.00
N PHE A 63 26.22 -0.56 27.40
CA PHE A 63 27.57 -0.83 26.93
C PHE A 63 28.42 0.45 26.97
N ARG A 64 29.75 0.27 26.95
CA ARG A 64 30.69 1.37 27.04
C ARG A 64 31.60 1.41 25.83
N LEU A 65 31.76 2.60 25.25
CA LEU A 65 32.73 2.87 24.20
C LEU A 65 33.81 3.83 24.70
N GLU A 66 35.06 3.55 24.38
CA GLU A 66 36.14 4.50 24.65
C GLU A 66 36.10 5.68 23.67
N HIS A 67 35.86 5.39 22.42
CA HIS A 67 35.72 6.37 21.31
C HIS A 67 34.49 6.03 20.50
N VAL A 68 33.89 7.04 19.92
CA VAL A 68 32.80 6.86 18.94
C VAL A 68 33.45 6.48 17.60
N PRO A 69 33.11 5.33 17.01
CA PRO A 69 33.62 4.96 15.67
C PRO A 69 32.92 5.79 14.58
N ASP A 70 33.56 5.89 13.41
CA ASP A 70 32.97 6.57 12.25
C ASP A 70 31.74 5.86 11.73
N GLU A 71 31.68 4.53 11.84
CA GLU A 71 30.52 3.68 11.54
C GLU A 71 30.33 2.66 12.66
N PHE A 72 29.06 2.38 13.01
CA PHE A 72 28.68 1.34 13.96
C PHE A 72 27.41 0.66 13.41
N ILE A 73 27.63 -0.39 12.62
CA ILE A 73 26.58 -1.03 11.85
C ILE A 73 25.97 -2.19 12.61
N ILE A 74 24.64 -2.18 12.74
CA ILE A 74 23.89 -3.25 13.37
C ILE A 74 22.80 -3.79 12.44
N HIS A 75 22.46 -5.06 12.65
CA HIS A 75 21.37 -5.75 11.97
C HIS A 75 20.34 -6.13 13.02
N ILE A 76 19.09 -5.70 12.85
CA ILE A 76 18.04 -5.90 13.86
C ILE A 76 16.78 -6.49 13.25
N SER A 77 16.20 -7.44 13.96
CA SER A 77 14.86 -7.96 13.68
C SER A 77 14.14 -8.31 14.98
N ALA A 78 12.82 -8.47 14.89
CA ALA A 78 12.00 -8.93 16.00
C ALA A 78 10.80 -9.74 15.51
N ASP A 79 10.28 -10.56 16.38
CA ASP A 79 8.97 -11.16 16.25
C ASP A 79 8.03 -10.59 17.35
N ASN A 80 7.00 -9.86 17.04
CA ASN A 80 6.58 -9.57 15.68
C ASN A 80 7.16 -8.23 15.14
N ARG A 81 7.19 -7.16 15.97
CA ARG A 81 7.59 -5.81 15.57
C ARG A 81 8.47 -5.17 16.64
N TYR A 82 9.30 -4.20 16.23
CA TYR A 82 10.13 -3.43 17.16
C TYR A 82 10.13 -1.93 16.83
N ARG A 83 10.47 -1.15 17.86
CA ARG A 83 10.98 0.23 17.72
C ARG A 83 12.29 0.33 18.47
N LEU A 84 13.32 0.82 17.80
CA LEU A 84 14.69 0.91 18.34
C LEU A 84 14.99 2.31 18.84
N PHE A 85 15.72 2.37 19.96
CA PHE A 85 16.22 3.59 20.56
C PHE A 85 17.71 3.46 20.86
N VAL A 86 18.46 4.56 20.70
CA VAL A 86 19.86 4.68 21.11
C VAL A 86 19.99 5.94 21.96
N ASN A 87 20.39 5.78 23.23
CA ASN A 87 20.56 6.88 24.17
C ASN A 87 19.34 7.80 24.30
N GLY A 88 18.13 7.25 24.25
CA GLY A 88 16.87 7.97 24.32
C GLY A 88 16.35 8.51 22.99
N ASN A 89 17.13 8.44 21.91
CA ASN A 89 16.68 8.85 20.59
C ASN A 89 16.01 7.70 19.86
N ALA A 90 14.80 7.91 19.33
CA ALA A 90 14.16 6.95 18.45
C ALA A 90 14.95 6.87 17.12
N VAL A 91 15.28 5.65 16.69
CA VAL A 91 16.12 5.42 15.50
C VAL A 91 15.30 4.87 14.35
N CYS A 92 14.67 3.73 14.51
CA CYS A 92 13.88 3.10 13.46
C CYS A 92 12.82 2.16 14.05
N PHE A 93 12.00 1.62 13.17
CA PHE A 93 11.02 0.58 13.49
C PHE A 93 10.98 -0.46 12.36
N GLY A 94 10.60 -1.68 12.72
CA GLY A 94 10.54 -2.81 11.81
C GLY A 94 10.08 -4.09 12.51
N PRO A 95 10.45 -5.24 11.98
CA PRO A 95 10.99 -5.45 10.64
C PRO A 95 9.94 -5.20 9.55
N ALA A 96 10.36 -5.14 8.27
CA ALA A 96 9.39 -5.17 7.17
C ALA A 96 8.61 -6.49 7.20
N ARG A 97 7.36 -6.47 6.70
CA ARG A 97 6.50 -7.66 6.62
C ARG A 97 7.11 -8.70 5.69
N GLY A 98 7.24 -9.91 6.19
CA GLY A 98 7.72 -11.08 5.47
C GLY A 98 6.99 -12.34 5.94
N ASP A 99 7.59 -13.50 5.69
CA ASP A 99 7.12 -14.80 6.14
C ASP A 99 8.22 -15.55 6.91
N LEU A 100 7.95 -16.78 7.35
CA LEU A 100 8.90 -17.55 8.16
C LEU A 100 10.18 -17.91 7.39
N ALA A 101 10.10 -18.07 6.07
CA ALA A 101 11.25 -18.40 5.20
C ALA A 101 11.97 -17.12 4.68
N HIS A 102 11.36 -15.96 4.85
CA HIS A 102 11.88 -14.64 4.46
C HIS A 102 11.58 -13.65 5.59
N TRP A 103 12.27 -13.83 6.72
CA TRP A 103 12.12 -12.99 7.91
C TRP A 103 13.06 -11.79 7.79
N PHE A 104 12.51 -10.61 7.48
CA PHE A 104 13.34 -9.44 7.21
C PHE A 104 14.06 -8.91 8.45
N TYR A 105 15.27 -8.41 8.24
CA TYR A 105 16.00 -7.61 9.21
C TYR A 105 16.43 -6.28 8.59
N ASP A 106 16.56 -5.27 9.44
CA ASP A 106 17.01 -3.93 9.08
C ASP A 106 18.51 -3.79 9.36
N SER A 107 19.26 -3.24 8.44
CA SER A 107 20.69 -2.96 8.57
C SER A 107 20.89 -1.46 8.64
N ILE A 108 21.45 -0.94 9.74
CA ILE A 108 21.51 0.49 10.02
C ILE A 108 22.85 0.88 10.66
N ASP A 109 23.33 2.08 10.32
CA ASP A 109 24.45 2.71 10.99
C ASP A 109 23.94 3.61 12.11
N ILE A 110 24.29 3.28 13.34
CA ILE A 110 23.88 4.01 14.55
C ILE A 110 24.97 4.90 15.14
N ALA A 111 26.15 5.03 14.50
CA ALA A 111 27.29 5.77 15.03
C ALA A 111 26.91 7.21 15.46
N GLN A 112 26.08 7.90 14.68
CA GLN A 112 25.63 9.28 14.96
C GLN A 112 24.88 9.44 16.31
N PHE A 113 24.31 8.36 16.86
CA PHE A 113 23.58 8.36 18.13
C PHE A 113 24.45 7.94 19.32
N LEU A 114 25.69 7.47 19.07
CA LEU A 114 26.61 6.99 20.10
C LEU A 114 27.45 8.12 20.68
N LYS A 115 27.95 7.89 21.89
CA LYS A 115 28.87 8.79 22.60
C LYS A 115 30.01 8.03 23.27
N SER A 116 31.12 8.70 23.51
CA SER A 116 32.16 8.15 24.38
C SER A 116 31.61 7.96 25.80
N GLY A 117 31.94 6.89 26.46
CA GLY A 117 31.41 6.50 27.76
C GLY A 117 30.21 5.56 27.65
N GLU A 118 29.26 5.71 28.58
CA GLU A 118 28.11 4.83 28.68
C GLU A 118 27.07 5.10 27.61
N ASN A 119 26.63 4.03 26.95
CA ASN A 119 25.58 4.02 25.94
C ASN A 119 24.51 2.99 26.31
N VAL A 120 23.30 3.17 25.76
CA VAL A 120 22.22 2.19 25.83
C VAL A 120 21.63 1.96 24.46
N LEU A 121 21.54 0.70 24.08
CA LEU A 121 20.70 0.23 22.97
C LEU A 121 19.44 -0.34 23.58
N ALA A 122 18.27 0.17 23.16
CA ALA A 122 16.99 -0.18 23.76
C ALA A 122 15.95 -0.43 22.68
N ALA A 123 15.11 -1.44 22.85
CA ALA A 123 14.05 -1.78 21.91
C ALA A 123 12.75 -2.09 22.64
N VAL A 124 11.64 -1.48 22.20
CA VAL A 124 10.31 -2.01 22.52
C VAL A 124 9.92 -3.00 21.43
N VAL A 125 9.54 -4.20 21.85
CA VAL A 125 9.09 -5.28 20.96
C VAL A 125 7.68 -5.64 21.36
N TRP A 126 6.80 -5.76 20.36
CA TRP A 126 5.41 -6.16 20.63
C TRP A 126 4.95 -7.26 19.71
N ASN A 127 4.06 -8.07 20.23
CA ASN A 127 3.34 -9.10 19.51
C ASN A 127 1.88 -9.08 19.99
N PHE A 128 0.96 -9.08 19.05
CA PHE A 128 -0.47 -9.06 19.40
C PHE A 128 -1.07 -10.45 19.60
N GLY A 129 -0.24 -11.52 19.57
CA GLY A 129 -0.69 -12.89 19.74
C GLY A 129 -1.76 -13.27 18.70
N ASP A 130 -2.89 -13.78 19.17
CA ASP A 130 -4.03 -14.17 18.32
C ASP A 130 -4.76 -12.96 17.71
N ASP A 131 -4.61 -11.76 18.29
CA ASP A 131 -5.22 -10.52 17.80
C ASP A 131 -4.40 -9.83 16.71
N LYS A 132 -3.28 -10.40 16.26
CA LYS A 132 -2.41 -9.79 15.25
C LYS A 132 -3.12 -9.55 13.93
N ALA A 133 -2.61 -8.60 13.15
CA ALA A 133 -3.05 -8.39 11.78
C ALA A 133 -2.79 -9.64 10.92
N TRP A 134 -3.71 -9.98 10.03
CA TRP A 134 -3.54 -11.14 9.14
C TRP A 134 -2.32 -11.03 8.22
N ALA A 135 -1.87 -9.83 7.94
CA ALA A 135 -0.65 -9.59 7.15
C ALA A 135 0.66 -9.87 7.92
N GLN A 136 0.60 -10.41 9.15
CA GLN A 136 1.77 -10.61 9.99
C GLN A 136 1.87 -12.06 10.44
N PHE A 137 3.04 -12.67 10.20
CA PHE A 137 3.42 -13.96 10.77
C PHE A 137 4.05 -13.75 12.14
N THR A 138 3.92 -14.74 13.02
CA THR A 138 4.64 -14.80 14.29
C THR A 138 4.87 -16.25 14.71
N ILE A 139 5.95 -16.48 15.44
CA ILE A 139 6.22 -17.73 16.15
C ILE A 139 6.08 -17.48 17.65
N LYS A 140 6.76 -16.47 18.18
CA LYS A 140 6.73 -16.03 19.56
C LYS A 140 7.52 -14.73 19.70
N THR A 141 7.16 -13.89 20.64
CA THR A 141 7.85 -12.62 20.87
C THR A 141 9.35 -12.81 21.11
N ALA A 142 10.17 -12.21 20.27
CA ALA A 142 11.62 -12.28 20.36
C ALA A 142 12.31 -11.07 19.70
N LEU A 143 13.57 -10.84 20.06
CA LEU A 143 14.44 -9.81 19.50
C LEU A 143 15.78 -10.43 19.09
N ILE A 144 16.35 -10.01 17.97
CA ILE A 144 17.73 -10.29 17.60
C ILE A 144 18.41 -9.00 17.13
N VAL A 145 19.65 -8.78 17.60
CA VAL A 145 20.54 -7.70 17.14
C VAL A 145 21.92 -8.30 16.94
N GLN A 146 22.49 -8.11 15.76
CA GLN A 146 23.80 -8.60 15.36
C GLN A 146 24.66 -7.44 14.87
N GLY A 147 25.90 -7.35 15.36
CA GLY A 147 26.91 -6.43 14.82
C GLY A 147 27.43 -6.87 13.45
N ASN A 148 27.79 -5.93 12.60
CA ASN A 148 28.31 -6.20 11.26
C ASN A 148 29.74 -6.76 11.28
N SER A 149 30.50 -6.46 12.34
CA SER A 149 31.87 -6.89 12.54
C SER A 149 32.16 -7.20 14.02
N ALA A 150 33.40 -7.58 14.31
CA ALA A 150 33.81 -7.81 15.68
C ALA A 150 33.78 -6.53 16.56
N ALA A 151 33.83 -5.35 15.96
CA ALA A 151 33.75 -4.08 16.67
C ALA A 151 32.39 -3.88 17.36
N GLU A 152 31.31 -4.36 16.73
CA GLU A 152 29.96 -4.27 17.22
C GLU A 152 29.51 -5.50 18.04
N ASP A 153 30.35 -6.54 18.21
CA ASP A 153 29.97 -7.76 18.94
C ASP A 153 29.44 -7.48 20.37
N ILE A 154 29.81 -6.35 20.95
CA ILE A 154 29.40 -5.92 22.29
C ILE A 154 27.87 -5.77 22.43
N ILE A 155 27.17 -5.53 21.32
CA ILE A 155 25.70 -5.36 21.33
C ILE A 155 24.96 -6.60 20.88
N ASN A 156 25.64 -7.67 20.45
CA ASN A 156 24.99 -8.89 20.02
C ASN A 156 24.03 -9.41 21.08
N THR A 157 22.82 -9.77 20.65
CA THR A 157 21.80 -10.30 21.57
C THR A 157 22.22 -11.64 22.16
N ASN A 158 22.16 -11.71 23.47
CA ASN A 158 22.47 -12.87 24.30
C ASN A 158 21.88 -12.68 25.69
N GLY A 159 22.16 -13.61 26.64
CA GLY A 159 21.66 -13.56 28.00
C GLY A 159 22.14 -12.37 28.86
N SER A 160 23.02 -11.49 28.37
CA SER A 160 23.42 -10.25 29.06
C SER A 160 22.48 -9.06 28.83
N TRP A 161 21.53 -9.16 27.89
CA TRP A 161 20.49 -8.17 27.74
C TRP A 161 19.48 -8.22 28.90
N LYS A 162 18.88 -7.10 29.19
CA LYS A 162 17.79 -6.96 30.15
C LYS A 162 16.44 -6.89 29.44
N VAL A 163 15.42 -7.45 30.11
CA VAL A 163 14.03 -7.44 29.54
C VAL A 163 12.99 -7.32 30.65
N ILE A 164 11.91 -6.61 30.34
CA ILE A 164 10.69 -6.53 31.15
C ILE A 164 9.45 -6.58 30.24
N LYS A 165 8.38 -7.23 30.72
CA LYS A 165 7.05 -7.10 30.10
C LYS A 165 6.41 -5.79 30.55
N ASP A 166 5.98 -4.97 29.62
CA ASP A 166 5.27 -3.74 29.91
C ASP A 166 3.82 -4.05 30.36
N GLN A 167 3.51 -3.66 31.58
CA GLN A 167 2.18 -3.86 32.17
C GLN A 167 1.19 -2.73 31.83
N ALA A 168 1.65 -1.68 31.15
CA ALA A 168 0.82 -0.56 30.73
C ALA A 168 -0.11 -0.90 29.55
N TYR A 169 0.37 -1.74 28.63
CA TYR A 169 -0.34 -2.07 27.40
C TYR A 169 -1.29 -3.24 27.55
N GLN A 170 -2.46 -3.07 26.99
CA GLN A 170 -3.49 -4.11 26.80
C GLN A 170 -4.16 -3.86 25.44
N PRO A 171 -4.74 -4.89 24.78
CA PRO A 171 -5.61 -4.66 23.64
C PRO A 171 -6.82 -3.83 24.07
N ALA A 172 -7.31 -2.95 23.21
CA ALA A 172 -8.52 -2.18 23.50
C ALA A 172 -9.72 -3.12 23.62
N SER A 173 -10.57 -2.83 24.61
CA SER A 173 -11.71 -3.68 24.96
C SER A 173 -12.85 -3.68 23.93
N LEU A 174 -12.84 -2.77 22.97
CA LEU A 174 -13.88 -2.65 21.94
C LEU A 174 -13.38 -3.36 20.67
N ASP A 175 -14.07 -4.45 20.30
CA ASP A 175 -13.81 -5.08 19.01
C ASP A 175 -14.32 -4.17 17.88
N ALA A 176 -13.42 -3.72 17.06
CA ALA A 176 -13.74 -2.89 15.89
C ALA A 176 -14.72 -3.60 14.93
N ARG A 177 -14.71 -4.93 14.88
CA ARG A 177 -15.64 -5.73 14.08
C ARG A 177 -17.08 -5.61 14.60
N GLU A 178 -17.28 -5.56 15.91
CA GLU A 178 -18.60 -5.37 16.52
C GLU A 178 -19.14 -3.97 16.26
N VAL A 179 -18.26 -2.95 16.34
CA VAL A 179 -18.64 -1.55 16.13
C VAL A 179 -19.00 -1.27 14.68
N LEU A 180 -18.17 -1.72 13.74
CA LEU A 180 -18.31 -1.46 12.31
C LEU A 180 -19.14 -2.52 11.60
N ARG A 181 -19.34 -3.70 12.21
CA ARG A 181 -20.08 -4.85 11.67
C ARG A 181 -19.65 -5.25 10.26
N THR A 182 -18.34 -5.23 10.03
CA THR A 182 -17.74 -5.54 8.73
C THR A 182 -16.44 -6.33 8.91
N PHE A 183 -15.88 -6.81 7.81
CA PHE A 183 -14.62 -7.53 7.80
C PHE A 183 -13.46 -6.56 8.11
N ILE A 184 -12.74 -6.82 9.21
CA ILE A 184 -11.57 -6.07 9.67
C ILE A 184 -10.52 -7.07 10.14
N VAL A 185 -9.29 -6.93 9.63
CA VAL A 185 -8.17 -7.83 9.90
C VAL A 185 -6.85 -7.10 10.17
N VAL A 186 -6.92 -5.80 10.44
CA VAL A 186 -5.82 -5.04 11.05
C VAL A 186 -5.68 -5.42 12.51
N GLY A 187 -4.51 -5.24 13.11
CA GLY A 187 -4.27 -5.53 14.51
C GLY A 187 -5.13 -4.68 15.46
N PRO A 188 -5.10 -4.97 16.77
CA PRO A 188 -5.91 -4.29 17.77
C PRO A 188 -5.48 -2.85 17.98
N CYS A 189 -6.36 -2.06 18.56
CA CYS A 189 -6.01 -0.77 19.14
C CYS A 189 -5.37 -0.95 20.53
N ASP A 190 -4.73 0.10 21.01
CA ASP A 190 -3.98 0.09 22.26
C ASP A 190 -4.81 0.69 23.41
N ARG A 191 -4.80 0.01 24.54
CA ARG A 191 -5.23 0.54 25.84
C ARG A 191 -4.00 0.69 26.72
N VAL A 192 -3.66 1.93 27.09
CA VAL A 192 -2.41 2.24 27.79
C VAL A 192 -2.68 2.93 29.13
N ASP A 193 -2.19 2.30 30.22
CA ASP A 193 -2.21 2.84 31.57
C ASP A 193 -0.85 3.49 31.88
N ALA A 194 -0.76 4.81 31.78
CA ALA A 194 0.48 5.57 31.96
C ALA A 194 1.14 5.37 33.34
N ALA A 195 0.37 4.97 34.37
CA ALA A 195 0.92 4.72 35.70
C ALA A 195 1.80 3.45 35.78
N LYS A 196 1.65 2.55 34.81
CA LYS A 196 2.41 1.31 34.73
C LYS A 196 3.56 1.36 33.73
N TYR A 197 3.58 2.39 32.87
CA TYR A 197 4.60 2.55 31.83
C TYR A 197 5.96 2.91 32.45
N PRO A 198 7.07 2.26 32.07
CA PRO A 198 8.40 2.54 32.63
C PRO A 198 9.04 3.79 32.00
N TRP A 199 8.48 4.97 32.27
CA TRP A 199 8.90 6.24 31.67
C TRP A 199 10.42 6.43 31.68
N LYS A 200 10.99 6.91 30.56
CA LYS A 200 12.43 7.14 30.31
C LYS A 200 13.27 5.85 30.29
N TRP A 201 12.62 4.69 30.08
CA TRP A 201 13.33 3.41 30.03
C TRP A 201 14.40 3.34 28.92
N GLU A 202 14.32 4.17 27.90
CA GLU A 202 15.25 4.27 26.78
C GLU A 202 16.51 5.10 27.10
N SER A 203 16.57 5.77 28.26
CA SER A 203 17.68 6.65 28.62
C SER A 203 18.82 5.91 29.35
N THR A 204 20.04 6.47 29.32
CA THR A 204 21.23 5.88 29.91
C THR A 204 21.22 5.87 31.47
N ASP A 205 20.44 6.78 32.08
CA ASP A 205 20.32 6.96 33.52
C ASP A 205 19.16 6.16 34.15
N PHE A 206 18.43 5.38 33.35
CA PHE A 206 17.35 4.55 33.84
C PHE A 206 17.89 3.35 34.65
N ASP A 207 17.33 3.10 35.86
CA ASP A 207 17.68 1.96 36.70
C ASP A 207 16.94 0.68 36.29
N ASP A 208 17.62 -0.20 35.57
CA ASP A 208 17.08 -1.49 35.08
C ASP A 208 17.47 -2.69 35.96
N LYS A 209 17.92 -2.47 37.23
CA LYS A 209 18.39 -3.54 38.13
C LYS A 209 17.33 -4.60 38.40
N THR A 210 16.05 -4.21 38.41
CA THR A 210 14.93 -5.12 38.69
C THR A 210 14.50 -5.90 37.44
N TRP A 211 15.00 -5.56 36.26
CA TRP A 211 14.66 -6.24 35.05
C TRP A 211 15.32 -7.60 34.95
N SER A 212 14.63 -8.58 34.39
CA SER A 212 15.17 -9.92 34.18
C SER A 212 16.26 -9.91 33.11
N GLN A 213 17.20 -10.85 33.23
CA GLN A 213 18.08 -11.16 32.12
C GLN A 213 17.28 -11.88 31.04
N ALA A 214 17.52 -11.53 29.77
CA ALA A 214 16.86 -12.15 28.64
C ALA A 214 17.26 -13.62 28.51
N LYS A 215 16.30 -14.43 28.05
CA LYS A 215 16.53 -15.86 27.78
C LYS A 215 16.87 -16.01 26.30
N THR A 216 17.97 -16.65 25.99
CA THR A 216 18.31 -17.07 24.62
C THR A 216 17.45 -18.28 24.22
N ILE A 217 16.94 -18.26 23.00
CA ILE A 217 15.99 -19.29 22.51
C ILE A 217 16.42 -19.96 21.22
N ASP A 218 17.13 -19.25 20.33
CA ASP A 218 17.56 -19.78 19.05
C ASP A 218 18.74 -18.98 18.50
N ALA A 219 19.52 -19.55 17.59
CA ALA A 219 20.56 -18.84 16.86
C ALA A 219 19.95 -18.09 15.67
N GLY A 220 20.50 -16.90 15.33
CA GLY A 220 20.18 -16.26 14.08
C GLY A 220 20.76 -17.07 12.89
N HIS A 221 19.94 -17.34 11.89
CA HIS A 221 20.38 -18.06 10.70
C HIS A 221 19.78 -17.49 9.42
N VAL A 222 20.51 -17.63 8.34
CA VAL A 222 20.11 -17.18 6.99
C VAL A 222 19.78 -18.38 6.11
N ARG A 223 19.23 -18.13 4.94
CA ARG A 223 18.84 -19.17 4.00
C ARG A 223 20.01 -20.11 3.66
N GLY A 224 19.76 -21.43 3.72
CA GLY A 224 20.77 -22.47 3.44
C GLY A 224 21.73 -22.76 4.59
N VAL A 225 21.54 -22.11 5.74
CA VAL A 225 22.31 -22.36 6.96
C VAL A 225 21.38 -22.97 8.01
N GLY A 226 21.75 -24.13 8.52
CA GLY A 226 20.90 -24.93 9.44
C GLY A 226 19.86 -25.77 8.71
N SER A 227 18.93 -26.34 9.47
CA SER A 227 17.88 -27.26 8.99
C SER A 227 16.48 -26.66 9.06
N ASP A 228 16.31 -25.56 9.78
CA ASP A 228 15.03 -24.96 10.04
C ASP A 228 14.65 -23.90 9.00
N ILE A 229 13.35 -23.76 8.77
CA ILE A 229 12.79 -22.74 7.86
C ILE A 229 12.06 -21.62 8.62
N ASN A 230 12.17 -21.58 9.93
CA ASN A 230 11.59 -20.56 10.78
C ASN A 230 12.57 -19.42 11.02
N TRP A 231 12.10 -18.17 10.95
CA TRP A 231 12.94 -16.98 11.13
C TRP A 231 14.20 -16.98 10.24
N VAL A 232 14.05 -17.41 8.98
CA VAL A 232 15.15 -17.35 8.02
C VAL A 232 15.44 -15.88 7.68
N LEU A 233 16.52 -15.38 8.28
CA LEU A 233 16.88 -13.97 8.21
C LEU A 233 17.24 -13.56 6.78
N THR A 234 16.56 -12.54 6.30
CA THR A 234 16.70 -12.00 4.95
C THR A 234 16.89 -10.48 5.02
N PRO A 235 17.85 -9.89 4.30
CA PRO A 235 17.98 -8.43 4.24
C PRO A 235 16.68 -7.77 3.75
N ARG A 236 16.32 -6.64 4.35
CA ARG A 236 15.18 -5.83 3.90
C ARG A 236 15.30 -5.48 2.42
N ARG A 237 14.25 -5.73 1.65
CA ARG A 237 14.22 -5.51 0.18
C ARG A 237 13.73 -4.12 -0.22
N ILE A 238 13.14 -3.39 0.70
CA ILE A 238 12.48 -2.09 0.47
C ILE A 238 13.09 -1.00 1.36
N PRO A 239 13.02 0.28 1.01
CA PRO A 239 13.46 1.36 1.89
C PRO A 239 12.64 1.42 3.18
N ALA A 240 13.16 2.14 4.18
CA ALA A 240 12.40 2.48 5.37
C ALA A 240 11.17 3.31 4.98
N MET A 241 10.13 3.20 5.81
CA MET A 241 8.94 4.05 5.65
C MET A 241 9.30 5.51 5.93
N GLU A 242 8.75 6.43 5.15
CA GLU A 242 8.87 7.84 5.47
C GLU A 242 8.04 8.17 6.72
N GLN A 243 8.52 9.16 7.46
CA GLN A 243 7.84 9.73 8.60
C GLN A 243 7.87 11.24 8.49
N ASN A 244 6.70 11.87 8.55
CA ASN A 244 6.56 13.32 8.41
C ASN A 244 5.50 13.85 9.38
N GLU A 245 5.85 14.91 10.12
CA GLU A 245 4.90 15.57 11.01
C GLU A 245 3.69 16.11 10.22
N GLN A 246 2.50 15.83 10.73
CA GLN A 246 1.24 16.35 10.25
C GLN A 246 0.43 16.95 11.40
N ARG A 247 -0.35 17.98 11.09
CA ARG A 247 -1.28 18.59 12.04
C ARG A 247 -2.70 18.53 11.52
N PHE A 248 -3.65 18.52 12.43
CA PHE A 248 -5.06 18.55 12.07
C PHE A 248 -5.41 19.87 11.40
N ALA A 249 -6.21 19.82 10.34
CA ALA A 249 -6.66 20.99 9.61
C ALA A 249 -7.67 21.82 10.40
N ALA A 250 -8.55 21.17 11.18
CA ALA A 250 -9.61 21.86 11.91
C ALA A 250 -10.16 21.04 13.11
N VAL A 251 -10.71 21.75 14.07
CA VAL A 251 -11.71 21.23 15.01
C VAL A 251 -13.08 21.51 14.42
N ARG A 252 -13.86 20.46 14.12
CA ARG A 252 -15.17 20.57 13.46
C ARG A 252 -16.34 20.65 14.41
N ARG A 253 -16.22 20.02 15.58
CA ARG A 253 -17.27 19.99 16.60
C ARG A 253 -16.67 19.77 17.98
N THR A 254 -17.22 20.48 18.97
CA THR A 254 -16.92 20.24 20.39
C THR A 254 -18.22 20.16 21.18
N SER A 255 -18.24 19.32 22.23
CA SER A 255 -19.35 19.25 23.17
C SER A 255 -18.85 18.92 24.57
N ALA A 256 -19.53 19.44 25.59
CA ALA A 256 -19.25 19.16 26.99
C ALA A 256 -20.55 18.98 27.77
N GLY A 257 -20.45 18.46 28.98
CA GLY A 257 -21.62 18.26 29.87
C GLY A 257 -22.34 19.55 30.27
N SER A 258 -21.70 20.75 30.15
CA SER A 258 -22.28 22.07 30.36
C SER A 258 -21.89 22.99 29.20
N ALA A 259 -22.85 23.51 28.48
CA ALA A 259 -22.66 24.33 27.28
C ALA A 259 -22.00 25.71 27.52
N ALA A 260 -21.85 26.14 28.76
CA ALA A 260 -21.35 27.48 29.12
C ALA A 260 -19.85 27.51 29.52
N ALA A 261 -19.11 26.39 29.36
CA ALA A 261 -17.75 26.28 29.85
C ALA A 261 -16.72 26.81 28.83
N SER A 262 -15.86 27.75 29.24
CA SER A 262 -14.81 28.35 28.38
C SER A 262 -13.77 27.36 27.82
N PHE A 263 -13.61 26.18 28.44
CA PHE A 263 -12.66 25.17 28.00
C PHE A 263 -13.18 24.32 26.81
N ILE A 264 -14.41 24.51 26.35
CA ILE A 264 -15.02 23.75 25.25
C ILE A 264 -14.34 24.07 23.94
N GLN A 265 -13.92 25.31 23.75
CA GLN A 265 -13.22 25.74 22.54
C GLN A 265 -11.72 25.48 22.66
N ALA A 266 -11.15 24.85 21.63
CA ALA A 266 -9.70 24.73 21.52
C ALA A 266 -9.08 26.13 21.44
N PRO A 267 -7.96 26.38 22.15
CA PRO A 267 -7.20 27.61 21.97
C PRO A 267 -6.78 27.78 20.50
N GLU A 268 -6.73 29.01 20.01
CA GLU A 268 -6.42 29.30 18.59
C GLU A 268 -5.06 28.69 18.15
N GLY A 269 -4.07 28.72 19.06
CA GLY A 269 -2.74 28.19 18.83
C GLY A 269 -2.61 26.67 19.01
N PHE A 270 -3.62 25.96 19.53
CA PHE A 270 -3.51 24.53 19.86
C PHE A 270 -3.19 23.65 18.65
N LEU A 271 -3.94 23.82 17.55
CA LEU A 271 -3.68 23.05 16.32
C LEU A 271 -2.32 23.35 15.68
N LEU A 272 -1.70 24.48 16.06
CA LEU A 272 -0.36 24.86 15.60
C LEU A 272 0.76 24.45 16.58
N GLY A 273 0.40 23.78 17.70
CA GLY A 273 1.35 23.42 18.77
C GLY A 273 1.92 24.61 19.55
N LYS A 274 1.26 25.76 19.50
CA LYS A 274 1.72 27.01 20.15
C LYS A 274 1.08 27.27 21.50
N GLU A 275 -0.07 26.65 21.76
CA GLU A 275 -0.84 26.83 22.99
C GLU A 275 -1.31 25.46 23.51
N LYS A 276 -1.32 25.35 24.84
CA LYS A 276 -1.85 24.16 25.52
C LYS A 276 -3.33 24.28 25.74
N TRP A 277 -4.03 23.15 25.74
CA TRP A 277 -5.45 23.10 26.07
C TRP A 277 -5.68 22.52 27.46
N ILE A 278 -6.26 23.30 28.38
CA ILE A 278 -6.47 22.89 29.78
C ILE A 278 -7.93 22.48 29.95
N ILE A 279 -8.14 21.24 30.36
CA ILE A 279 -9.45 20.69 30.68
C ILE A 279 -9.56 20.61 32.21
N PRO A 280 -10.51 21.33 32.85
CA PRO A 280 -10.65 21.32 34.31
C PRO A 280 -11.01 19.92 34.85
N ALA A 281 -10.80 19.72 36.17
CA ALA A 281 -11.17 18.50 36.85
C ALA A 281 -12.69 18.21 36.78
N ASN A 282 -13.07 16.95 36.81
CA ASN A 282 -14.44 16.42 36.80
C ASN A 282 -15.28 16.92 35.60
N GLN A 283 -14.68 17.03 34.44
CA GLN A 283 -15.33 17.45 33.19
C GLN A 283 -15.36 16.33 32.16
N LYS A 284 -16.33 16.43 31.23
CA LYS A 284 -16.37 15.63 30.01
C LYS A 284 -16.25 16.56 28.81
N LEU A 285 -15.40 16.21 27.86
CA LEU A 285 -15.21 16.94 26.64
C LEU A 285 -15.09 15.96 25.46
N THR A 286 -15.84 16.21 24.40
CA THR A 286 -15.72 15.50 23.13
C THR A 286 -15.30 16.49 22.06
N VAL A 287 -14.29 16.15 21.28
CA VAL A 287 -13.72 16.97 20.20
C VAL A 287 -13.64 16.15 18.93
N LEU A 288 -14.21 16.67 17.84
CA LEU A 288 -14.04 16.08 16.51
C LEU A 288 -13.00 16.87 15.72
N PHE A 289 -11.88 16.24 15.46
CA PHE A 289 -10.82 16.74 14.59
C PHE A 289 -11.02 16.27 13.15
N ASP A 290 -10.71 17.14 12.19
CA ASP A 290 -10.64 16.81 10.76
C ASP A 290 -9.18 16.97 10.31
N GLN A 291 -8.61 15.93 9.73
CA GLN A 291 -7.26 15.95 9.14
C GLN A 291 -7.25 16.72 7.80
N GLY A 292 -8.43 17.00 7.24
CA GLY A 292 -8.59 17.60 5.92
C GLY A 292 -8.63 16.55 4.80
N ASN A 293 -7.73 15.57 4.86
CA ASN A 293 -7.67 14.42 3.97
C ASN A 293 -7.51 13.14 4.78
N LEU A 294 -7.84 11.99 4.18
CA LEU A 294 -7.50 10.70 4.77
C LEU A 294 -5.98 10.60 4.94
N THR A 295 -5.54 9.99 6.02
CA THR A 295 -4.12 9.77 6.33
C THR A 295 -3.87 8.41 6.95
N THR A 296 -2.62 7.94 6.83
CA THR A 296 -2.03 6.82 7.57
C THR A 296 -0.94 7.38 8.46
N ALA A 297 -1.14 7.40 9.77
CA ALA A 297 -0.20 8.07 10.66
C ALA A 297 -0.21 7.48 12.08
N TYR A 298 0.78 7.84 12.87
CA TYR A 298 0.81 7.63 14.30
C TYR A 298 0.31 8.90 15.00
N PRO A 299 -0.87 8.91 15.64
CA PRO A 299 -1.28 10.05 16.45
C PRO A 299 -0.33 10.16 17.66
N GLU A 300 0.12 11.38 17.94
CA GLU A 300 1.02 11.72 19.05
C GLU A 300 0.32 12.72 19.97
N LEU A 301 -0.17 12.24 21.10
CA LEU A 301 -0.82 13.06 22.12
C LEU A 301 0.14 13.26 23.30
N LEU A 302 0.63 14.47 23.44
CA LEU A 302 1.49 14.89 24.57
C LEU A 302 0.63 15.54 25.65
N ILE A 303 0.70 15.03 26.88
CA ILE A 303 -0.09 15.53 28.00
C ILE A 303 0.73 15.74 29.26
N SER A 304 0.18 16.54 30.17
CA SER A 304 0.66 16.72 31.53
C SER A 304 -0.51 16.71 32.52
N LYS A 305 -0.28 16.24 33.75
CA LYS A 305 -1.30 16.12 34.80
C LYS A 305 -2.42 15.12 34.43
N GLY A 306 -3.64 15.35 34.93
CA GLY A 306 -4.81 14.56 34.56
C GLY A 306 -4.89 13.18 35.22
N LYS A 307 -4.31 12.99 36.40
CA LYS A 307 -4.41 11.72 37.14
C LYS A 307 -5.87 11.29 37.30
N GLY A 308 -6.15 10.02 36.92
CA GLY A 308 -7.50 9.47 37.00
C GLY A 308 -8.43 9.88 35.82
N SER A 309 -7.89 10.53 34.82
CA SER A 309 -8.61 10.83 33.58
C SER A 309 -8.64 9.61 32.64
N ARG A 310 -9.57 9.63 31.68
CA ARG A 310 -9.63 8.73 30.55
C ARG A 310 -9.69 9.53 29.24
N ILE A 311 -8.93 9.11 28.26
CA ILE A 311 -8.92 9.67 26.92
C ILE A 311 -9.17 8.52 25.93
N ASN A 312 -10.21 8.67 25.09
CA ASN A 312 -10.47 7.78 23.95
C ASN A 312 -10.15 8.53 22.66
N LEU A 313 -9.47 7.89 21.71
CA LEU A 313 -9.21 8.40 20.37
C LEU A 313 -9.89 7.46 19.37
N ILE A 314 -10.98 7.91 18.75
CA ILE A 314 -11.78 7.13 17.80
C ILE A 314 -11.43 7.58 16.38
N TYR A 315 -11.11 6.65 15.49
CA TYR A 315 -10.64 6.90 14.13
C TYR A 315 -11.68 6.46 13.10
N ALA A 316 -11.95 7.30 12.09
CA ALA A 316 -12.82 6.93 10.99
C ALA A 316 -12.41 7.59 9.66
N GLU A 317 -12.67 6.90 8.56
CA GLU A 317 -12.55 7.47 7.22
C GLU A 317 -13.58 8.58 6.98
N SER A 318 -14.80 8.38 7.51
CA SER A 318 -15.93 9.31 7.41
C SER A 318 -16.90 9.12 8.58
N LEU A 319 -17.78 10.08 8.76
CA LEU A 319 -18.91 9.96 9.69
C LEU A 319 -20.09 9.28 8.99
N VAL A 320 -21.01 8.73 9.78
CA VAL A 320 -22.21 8.05 9.30
C VAL A 320 -23.47 8.61 9.95
N ASP A 321 -24.57 8.63 9.21
CA ASP A 321 -25.89 8.98 9.72
C ASP A 321 -26.50 7.85 10.56
N SER A 322 -27.71 8.05 11.06
CA SER A 322 -28.43 7.06 11.88
C SER A 322 -28.75 5.76 11.14
N LYS A 323 -28.68 5.74 9.80
CA LYS A 323 -28.86 4.56 8.95
C LYS A 323 -27.54 3.88 8.59
N GLY A 324 -26.41 4.45 8.99
CA GLY A 324 -25.08 3.97 8.64
C GLY A 324 -24.57 4.45 7.28
N SER A 325 -25.27 5.41 6.64
CA SER A 325 -24.84 5.98 5.36
C SER A 325 -23.76 7.05 5.58
N LYS A 326 -22.70 7.00 4.76
CA LYS A 326 -21.63 7.99 4.77
C LYS A 326 -22.06 9.32 4.10
N GLY A 327 -22.83 9.28 3.02
CA GLY A 327 -23.23 10.45 2.23
C GLY A 327 -22.05 11.33 1.82
N ASN A 328 -22.24 12.66 1.81
CA ASN A 328 -21.11 13.57 1.57
C ASN A 328 -20.15 13.53 2.76
N ARG A 329 -18.84 13.26 2.47
CA ARG A 329 -17.80 13.07 3.50
C ARG A 329 -17.39 14.36 4.19
N ASN A 330 -17.73 15.51 3.64
CA ASN A 330 -17.48 16.83 4.27
C ASN A 330 -18.59 17.25 5.25
N ASP A 331 -19.74 16.58 5.15
CA ASP A 331 -20.89 16.88 6.00
C ASP A 331 -20.81 16.12 7.32
N ILE A 332 -20.89 16.86 8.43
CA ILE A 332 -20.82 16.32 9.80
C ILE A 332 -22.16 16.47 10.56
N GLU A 333 -23.15 17.16 9.99
CA GLU A 333 -24.41 17.44 10.67
C GLU A 333 -25.26 16.16 10.77
N ASN A 334 -25.77 15.90 11.96
CA ASN A 334 -26.54 14.70 12.28
C ASN A 334 -25.84 13.37 11.98
N LYS A 335 -24.49 13.39 11.97
CA LYS A 335 -23.65 12.20 11.81
C LYS A 335 -22.84 11.93 13.07
N GLU A 336 -22.56 10.65 13.29
CA GLU A 336 -21.72 10.15 14.37
C GLU A 336 -20.47 9.49 13.83
N ILE A 337 -19.40 9.44 14.64
CA ILE A 337 -18.21 8.66 14.32
C ILE A 337 -18.42 7.22 14.75
N LYS A 338 -18.07 6.28 13.87
CA LYS A 338 -17.95 4.85 14.17
C LYS A 338 -16.60 4.36 13.67
N GLY A 339 -15.81 3.77 14.56
CA GLY A 339 -14.48 3.31 14.23
C GLY A 339 -13.81 2.58 15.38
N TYR A 340 -12.60 2.11 15.14
CA TYR A 340 -11.77 1.56 16.21
C TYR A 340 -11.16 2.68 17.06
N ALA A 341 -10.79 2.36 18.32
CA ALA A 341 -10.39 3.38 19.27
C ALA A 341 -9.20 2.95 20.15
N ASP A 342 -8.26 3.86 20.32
CA ASP A 342 -7.23 3.77 21.37
C ASP A 342 -7.71 4.40 22.66
N GLN A 343 -7.19 3.91 23.79
CA GLN A 343 -7.51 4.41 25.13
C GLN A 343 -6.23 4.76 25.89
N PHE A 344 -6.19 5.93 26.48
CA PHE A 344 -5.07 6.36 27.31
C PHE A 344 -5.54 6.83 28.70
N PHE A 345 -4.87 6.33 29.75
CA PHE A 345 -5.17 6.62 31.15
C PHE A 345 -3.98 7.38 31.78
N PRO A 346 -4.08 8.70 31.95
CA PRO A 346 -3.03 9.54 32.51
C PRO A 346 -2.67 9.22 33.96
N ASP A 347 -1.33 9.28 34.28
CA ASP A 347 -0.80 9.06 35.62
C ASP A 347 -0.63 10.34 36.47
N GLY A 348 -0.88 11.51 35.89
CA GLY A 348 -0.63 12.82 36.52
C GLY A 348 0.79 13.36 36.31
N GLY A 349 1.66 12.64 35.62
CA GLY A 349 3.00 13.10 35.26
C GLY A 349 3.01 14.23 34.24
N SER A 350 4.20 14.76 33.92
CA SER A 350 4.39 15.81 32.92
C SER A 350 5.06 15.24 31.66
N GLY A 351 4.65 15.72 30.49
CA GLY A 351 5.23 15.34 29.21
C GLY A 351 5.03 13.84 28.89
N ARG A 352 3.82 13.33 29.17
CA ARG A 352 3.46 11.95 28.84
C ARG A 352 3.01 11.85 27.40
N LEU A 353 3.80 11.16 26.56
CA LEU A 353 3.48 10.95 25.15
C LEU A 353 2.70 9.63 25.00
N PHE A 354 1.48 9.72 24.47
CA PHE A 354 0.78 8.57 23.89
C PHE A 354 1.07 8.52 22.39
N ARG A 355 1.54 7.38 21.91
CA ARG A 355 1.71 7.02 20.50
C ARG A 355 1.38 5.54 20.38
N PRO A 356 0.45 5.13 19.50
CA PRO A 356 0.10 3.71 19.35
C PRO A 356 1.27 2.90 18.80
N LEU A 357 1.21 1.59 19.01
CA LEU A 357 2.24 0.65 18.53
C LEU A 357 2.25 0.51 17.01
N TRP A 358 1.08 0.61 16.38
CA TRP A 358 0.91 0.57 14.94
C TRP A 358 0.17 1.82 14.44
N PHE A 359 0.41 2.25 13.21
CA PHE A 359 -0.26 3.42 12.65
C PHE A 359 -1.79 3.24 12.58
N ARG A 360 -2.51 4.35 12.58
CA ARG A 360 -3.96 4.42 12.40
C ARG A 360 -4.27 5.07 11.06
N THR A 361 -5.48 4.81 10.56
CA THR A 361 -6.00 5.43 9.33
C THR A 361 -7.23 6.22 9.69
N TRP A 362 -7.29 7.50 9.29
CA TRP A 362 -8.44 8.36 9.55
C TRP A 362 -8.44 9.58 8.64
N ARG A 363 -9.62 10.12 8.42
CA ARG A 363 -9.84 11.52 8.10
C ARG A 363 -10.38 12.26 9.32
N TYR A 364 -11.33 11.64 10.02
CA TYR A 364 -11.89 12.17 11.25
C TYR A 364 -11.37 11.41 12.46
N LEU A 365 -10.99 12.18 13.49
CA LEU A 365 -10.57 11.65 14.78
C LEU A 365 -11.43 12.31 15.87
N GLN A 366 -12.14 11.51 16.65
CA GLN A 366 -12.86 12.01 17.81
C GLN A 366 -12.08 11.69 19.07
N MET A 367 -11.76 12.74 19.83
CA MET A 367 -11.19 12.63 21.17
C MET A 367 -12.27 12.81 22.21
N GLU A 368 -12.43 11.82 23.07
CA GLU A 368 -13.33 11.86 24.21
C GLU A 368 -12.52 11.88 25.49
N ILE A 369 -12.72 12.89 26.30
CA ILE A 369 -11.99 13.11 27.56
C ILE A 369 -12.98 13.09 28.72
N GLU A 370 -12.64 12.31 29.74
CA GLU A 370 -13.27 12.37 31.05
C GLU A 370 -12.18 12.62 32.10
N THR A 371 -12.14 13.82 32.68
CA THR A 371 -11.14 14.17 33.70
C THR A 371 -11.54 13.67 35.08
N GLY A 372 -10.55 13.22 35.86
CA GLY A 372 -10.67 12.88 37.28
C GLY A 372 -10.68 14.13 38.16
N HIS A 373 -10.19 13.99 39.39
CA HIS A 373 -10.11 15.09 40.37
C HIS A 373 -8.99 16.09 40.06
N GLU A 374 -8.16 15.83 39.07
CA GLU A 374 -7.09 16.71 38.60
C GLU A 374 -7.40 17.21 37.19
N ALA A 375 -7.07 18.50 36.93
CA ALA A 375 -7.15 19.05 35.58
C ALA A 375 -6.16 18.35 34.66
N LEU A 376 -6.57 18.10 33.42
CA LEU A 376 -5.74 17.56 32.36
C LEU A 376 -5.20 18.70 31.48
N ILE A 377 -3.94 18.64 31.11
CA ILE A 377 -3.31 19.56 30.16
C ILE A 377 -2.97 18.77 28.89
N LEU A 378 -3.59 19.11 27.77
CA LEU A 378 -3.13 18.69 26.47
C LEU A 378 -2.01 19.64 26.04
N ASP A 379 -0.77 19.15 26.11
CA ASP A 379 0.42 19.94 25.78
C ASP A 379 0.56 20.15 24.27
N ASP A 380 0.31 19.07 23.49
CA ASP A 380 0.29 19.09 22.03
C ASP A 380 -0.49 17.88 21.49
N PHE A 381 -1.06 18.00 20.28
CA PHE A 381 -1.66 16.91 19.56
C PHE A 381 -1.38 17.03 18.07
N LYS A 382 -0.59 16.12 17.57
CA LYS A 382 -0.15 16.04 16.18
C LYS A 382 -0.15 14.59 15.71
N SER A 383 0.29 14.32 14.51
CA SER A 383 0.50 12.96 14.00
C SER A 383 1.78 12.87 13.19
N ASP A 384 2.33 11.68 13.11
CA ASP A 384 3.50 11.34 12.32
C ASP A 384 3.06 10.44 11.16
N PHE A 385 2.95 11.03 9.96
CA PHE A 385 2.57 10.33 8.73
C PHE A 385 3.55 9.20 8.44
N SER A 386 3.04 8.05 8.01
CA SER A 386 3.88 6.92 7.63
C SER A 386 3.34 6.22 6.39
N ALA A 387 4.19 6.10 5.37
CA ALA A 387 3.93 5.39 4.13
C ALA A 387 5.25 4.96 3.47
N TYR A 388 5.18 4.14 2.45
CA TYR A 388 6.32 3.89 1.57
C TYR A 388 6.77 5.20 0.90
N PRO A 389 8.08 5.50 0.81
CA PRO A 389 8.58 6.82 0.37
C PRO A 389 8.51 7.01 -1.15
N LEU A 390 7.34 6.74 -1.77
CA LEU A 390 7.12 7.05 -3.18
C LEU A 390 7.17 8.55 -3.42
N LYS A 391 7.90 8.97 -4.44
CA LYS A 391 7.97 10.36 -4.88
C LYS A 391 7.09 10.56 -6.11
N GLU A 392 6.38 11.67 -6.15
CA GLU A 392 5.65 12.11 -7.32
C GLU A 392 6.62 12.79 -8.30
N ASN A 393 7.19 11.98 -9.20
CA ASN A 393 8.14 12.47 -10.21
C ASN A 393 7.45 12.83 -11.53
N ALA A 394 6.30 12.21 -11.81
CA ALA A 394 5.49 12.57 -12.96
C ALA A 394 4.71 13.87 -12.73
N VAL A 395 4.44 14.58 -13.81
CA VAL A 395 3.58 15.77 -13.87
C VAL A 395 2.64 15.61 -15.05
N PHE A 396 1.36 15.96 -14.85
CA PHE A 396 0.36 15.98 -15.91
C PHE A 396 -0.53 17.21 -15.77
N GLU A 397 -0.46 18.10 -16.75
CA GLU A 397 -1.18 19.38 -16.79
C GLU A 397 -2.03 19.50 -18.06
N THR A 398 -3.22 20.05 -17.92
CA THR A 398 -4.17 20.29 -19.03
C THR A 398 -4.95 21.58 -18.81
N ASP A 399 -5.80 21.94 -19.78
CA ASP A 399 -6.76 23.04 -19.68
C ASP A 399 -8.03 22.70 -18.86
N GLN A 400 -8.14 21.49 -18.32
CA GLN A 400 -9.27 21.06 -17.48
C GLN A 400 -8.84 20.85 -16.03
N PRO A 401 -9.13 21.81 -15.11
CA PRO A 401 -8.68 21.74 -13.70
C PRO A 401 -9.22 20.53 -12.93
N GLU A 402 -10.36 19.99 -13.29
CA GLU A 402 -10.97 18.82 -12.68
C GLU A 402 -10.11 17.56 -12.82
N LEU A 403 -9.32 17.44 -13.90
CA LEU A 403 -8.42 16.32 -14.08
C LEU A 403 -7.27 16.36 -13.06
N LYS A 404 -6.84 17.57 -12.67
CA LYS A 404 -5.87 17.72 -11.59
C LYS A 404 -6.42 17.24 -10.25
N GLN A 405 -7.69 17.46 -9.95
CA GLN A 405 -8.31 16.94 -8.72
C GLN A 405 -8.34 15.40 -8.72
N ILE A 406 -8.63 14.79 -9.86
CA ILE A 406 -8.57 13.33 -10.01
C ILE A 406 -7.13 12.84 -9.81
N TRP A 407 -6.14 13.51 -10.42
CA TRP A 407 -4.72 13.18 -10.27
C TRP A 407 -4.28 13.24 -8.80
N ASP A 408 -4.51 14.36 -8.12
CA ASP A 408 -4.07 14.59 -6.73
C ASP A 408 -4.74 13.59 -5.76
N THR A 409 -6.03 13.30 -5.99
CA THR A 409 -6.79 12.34 -5.15
C THR A 409 -6.34 10.91 -5.41
N GLY A 410 -6.12 10.54 -6.67
CA GLY A 410 -5.62 9.21 -7.03
C GLY A 410 -4.20 8.97 -6.53
N TRP A 411 -3.31 9.97 -6.65
CA TRP A 411 -1.95 9.87 -6.12
C TRP A 411 -1.95 9.70 -4.59
N ARG A 412 -2.78 10.48 -3.87
CA ARG A 412 -2.96 10.29 -2.42
C ARG A 412 -3.45 8.89 -2.10
N THR A 413 -4.43 8.38 -2.84
CA THR A 413 -4.94 7.02 -2.65
C THR A 413 -3.84 5.99 -2.82
N ALA A 414 -3.06 6.07 -3.90
CA ALA A 414 -1.94 5.18 -4.17
C ALA A 414 -0.87 5.24 -3.06
N ARG A 415 -0.57 6.45 -2.56
CA ARG A 415 0.38 6.66 -1.47
C ARG A 415 -0.05 6.00 -0.16
N LEU A 416 -1.32 6.14 0.22
CA LEU A 416 -1.85 5.57 1.46
C LEU A 416 -2.00 4.04 1.41
N CYS A 417 -2.04 3.47 0.21
CA CYS A 417 -2.05 2.03 -0.02
C CYS A 417 -0.66 1.45 -0.34
N ALA A 418 0.41 2.22 -0.13
CA ALA A 418 1.80 1.78 -0.25
C ALA A 418 2.51 1.93 1.09
N ASN A 419 2.96 0.81 1.67
CA ASN A 419 3.67 0.75 2.94
C ASN A 419 4.78 -0.32 2.84
N GLU A 420 4.95 -1.19 3.83
CA GLU A 420 5.92 -2.31 3.75
C GLU A 420 5.54 -3.33 2.66
N THR A 421 4.30 -3.34 2.26
CA THR A 421 3.72 -3.98 1.09
C THR A 421 2.71 -3.02 0.46
N TYR A 422 2.22 -3.30 -0.72
CA TYR A 422 0.98 -2.68 -1.15
C TYR A 422 -0.17 -3.12 -0.24
N PHE A 423 -1.23 -2.31 -0.15
CA PHE A 423 -2.46 -2.63 0.56
C PHE A 423 -3.64 -2.53 -0.40
N ASP A 424 -4.64 -3.37 -0.20
CA ASP A 424 -5.98 -3.16 -0.75
C ASP A 424 -6.57 -1.85 -0.21
N CYS A 425 -6.59 -1.75 1.13
CA CYS A 425 -7.03 -0.56 1.86
C CYS A 425 -6.26 -0.41 3.18
N PRO A 426 -6.01 0.83 3.64
CA PRO A 426 -5.23 1.05 4.85
C PRO A 426 -6.06 0.96 6.15
N TYR A 427 -7.41 1.05 6.08
CA TYR A 427 -8.29 1.12 7.26
C TYR A 427 -8.76 -0.25 7.74
N TYR A 428 -9.16 -1.16 6.83
CA TYR A 428 -9.84 -2.40 7.19
C TYR A 428 -8.93 -3.64 7.14
N GLU A 429 -8.03 -3.73 6.18
CA GLU A 429 -7.33 -4.99 5.88
C GLU A 429 -5.81 -4.88 5.89
N GLN A 430 -5.23 -3.92 5.18
CA GLN A 430 -3.77 -3.77 4.98
C GLN A 430 -3.13 -5.03 4.38
N LEU A 431 -3.85 -5.69 3.45
CA LEU A 431 -3.43 -6.92 2.79
C LEU A 431 -2.99 -6.65 1.35
N GLN A 432 -1.95 -7.34 0.90
CA GLN A 432 -1.41 -7.20 -0.45
C GLN A 432 -2.09 -8.18 -1.39
N TYR A 433 -3.25 -7.80 -1.99
CA TYR A 433 -3.93 -8.60 -3.00
C TYR A 433 -3.30 -8.41 -4.38
N VAL A 434 -3.22 -9.49 -5.17
CA VAL A 434 -2.57 -9.47 -6.49
C VAL A 434 -3.30 -8.56 -7.47
N GLY A 435 -4.65 -8.64 -7.51
CA GLY A 435 -5.46 -7.85 -8.43
C GLY A 435 -5.28 -6.34 -8.24
N ASP A 436 -5.28 -5.90 -6.98
CA ASP A 436 -5.03 -4.52 -6.57
C ASP A 436 -3.59 -4.10 -6.92
N THR A 437 -2.65 -4.94 -6.52
CA THR A 437 -1.22 -4.66 -6.65
C THR A 437 -0.80 -4.48 -8.11
N ARG A 438 -1.41 -5.18 -9.07
CA ARG A 438 -1.11 -4.98 -10.49
C ARG A 438 -1.31 -3.52 -10.92
N ILE A 439 -2.42 -2.92 -10.53
CA ILE A 439 -2.73 -1.52 -10.88
C ILE A 439 -1.82 -0.57 -10.11
N GLN A 440 -1.62 -0.81 -8.81
CA GLN A 440 -0.74 -0.02 -7.95
C GLN A 440 0.72 -0.03 -8.46
N ALA A 441 1.20 -1.19 -8.93
CA ALA A 441 2.52 -1.34 -9.51
C ALA A 441 2.71 -0.47 -10.75
N LEU A 442 1.73 -0.46 -11.66
CA LEU A 442 1.75 0.40 -12.84
C LEU A 442 1.73 1.89 -12.48
N ILE A 443 0.96 2.29 -11.47
CA ILE A 443 0.97 3.67 -10.96
C ILE A 443 2.36 4.01 -10.40
N SER A 444 2.95 3.13 -9.58
CA SER A 444 4.29 3.34 -9.02
C SER A 444 5.35 3.50 -10.09
N LEU A 445 5.33 2.66 -11.13
CA LEU A 445 6.29 2.69 -12.24
C LEU A 445 6.14 3.94 -13.12
N TYR A 446 4.91 4.40 -13.35
CA TYR A 446 4.62 5.56 -14.22
C TYR A 446 4.73 6.89 -13.50
N VAL A 447 4.27 6.98 -12.25
CA VAL A 447 4.24 8.25 -11.52
C VAL A 447 5.52 8.47 -10.71
N SER A 448 6.01 7.45 -10.02
CA SER A 448 7.22 7.55 -9.20
C SER A 448 8.50 7.11 -9.91
N GLY A 449 8.41 6.07 -10.74
CA GLY A 449 9.58 5.40 -11.32
C GLY A 449 10.27 4.42 -10.36
N ASP A 450 9.88 4.39 -9.07
CA ASP A 450 10.42 3.46 -8.07
C ASP A 450 9.80 2.07 -8.26
N ASP A 451 10.64 1.08 -8.49
CA ASP A 451 10.23 -0.30 -8.74
C ASP A 451 10.51 -1.26 -7.58
N ARG A 452 11.14 -0.81 -6.50
CA ARG A 452 11.56 -1.69 -5.39
C ARG A 452 10.39 -2.36 -4.69
N LEU A 453 9.28 -1.63 -4.48
CA LEU A 453 8.06 -2.21 -3.91
C LEU A 453 7.37 -3.17 -4.90
N VAL A 454 7.44 -2.89 -6.20
CA VAL A 454 6.93 -3.79 -7.26
C VAL A 454 7.73 -5.09 -7.28
N ARG A 455 9.08 -5.02 -7.24
CA ARG A 455 9.96 -6.19 -7.14
C ARG A 455 9.65 -7.03 -5.91
N ASN A 456 9.48 -6.37 -4.76
CA ASN A 456 9.11 -7.06 -3.52
C ASN A 456 7.76 -7.80 -3.65
N ALA A 457 6.76 -7.16 -4.27
CA ALA A 457 5.45 -7.79 -4.49
C ALA A 457 5.53 -9.00 -5.42
N LEU A 458 6.28 -8.90 -6.54
CA LEU A 458 6.49 -10.02 -7.47
C LEU A 458 7.13 -11.22 -6.77
N LEU A 459 8.16 -10.99 -5.94
CA LEU A 459 8.82 -12.02 -5.15
C LEU A 459 7.85 -12.62 -4.11
N ASN A 460 7.15 -11.77 -3.36
CA ASN A 460 6.19 -12.24 -2.35
C ASN A 460 5.16 -13.20 -2.94
N TYR A 461 4.62 -12.90 -4.12
CA TYR A 461 3.64 -13.79 -4.74
C TYR A 461 4.29 -15.09 -5.26
N ASP A 462 5.48 -15.04 -5.83
CA ASP A 462 6.21 -16.23 -6.22
C ASP A 462 6.52 -17.13 -5.01
N GLU A 463 6.95 -16.54 -3.91
CA GLU A 463 7.25 -17.19 -2.62
C GLU A 463 5.99 -17.77 -1.95
N SER A 464 4.80 -17.24 -2.28
CA SER A 464 3.51 -17.67 -1.71
C SER A 464 2.93 -18.93 -2.33
N ARG A 465 3.51 -19.47 -3.41
CA ARG A 465 2.90 -20.58 -4.15
C ARG A 465 2.70 -21.81 -3.28
N PHE A 466 1.52 -22.41 -3.42
CA PHE A 466 1.22 -23.73 -2.88
C PHE A 466 1.84 -24.85 -3.72
N TYR A 467 1.84 -26.04 -3.18
CA TYR A 467 2.33 -27.24 -3.88
C TYR A 467 1.62 -27.52 -5.23
N GLU A 468 0.38 -27.06 -5.37
CA GLU A 468 -0.41 -27.14 -6.60
C GLU A 468 0.08 -26.16 -7.69
N GLY A 469 0.84 -25.15 -7.33
CA GLY A 469 1.42 -24.16 -8.22
C GLY A 469 0.76 -22.78 -8.16
N LEU A 470 -0.46 -22.65 -7.64
CA LEU A 470 -1.14 -21.35 -7.50
C LEU A 470 -0.47 -20.46 -6.45
N THR A 471 -0.41 -19.17 -6.71
CA THR A 471 -0.06 -18.16 -5.71
C THR A 471 -1.20 -17.98 -4.71
N GLN A 472 -0.89 -17.51 -3.51
CA GLN A 472 -1.92 -16.94 -2.66
C GLN A 472 -2.46 -15.66 -3.30
N SER A 473 -3.75 -15.38 -3.04
CA SER A 473 -4.42 -14.17 -3.57
C SER A 473 -3.90 -12.90 -2.91
N ARG A 474 -3.37 -13.02 -1.69
CA ARG A 474 -2.80 -11.96 -0.85
C ARG A 474 -1.62 -12.51 -0.05
N TYR A 475 -0.52 -11.80 -0.04
CA TYR A 475 0.68 -12.24 0.67
C TYR A 475 1.66 -11.08 0.94
N PRO A 476 2.36 -11.06 2.13
CA PRO A 476 2.29 -12.05 3.21
C PRO A 476 0.96 -12.04 3.96
N SER A 477 0.48 -13.21 4.33
CA SER A 477 -0.73 -13.38 5.15
C SER A 477 -0.70 -14.73 5.88
N GLU A 478 -0.92 -14.71 7.20
CA GLU A 478 -1.05 -15.94 7.99
C GLU A 478 -2.35 -16.70 7.73
N SER A 479 -3.34 -16.02 7.15
CA SER A 479 -4.61 -16.63 6.72
C SER A 479 -4.57 -16.89 5.22
N PRO A 480 -4.15 -18.07 4.78
CA PRO A 480 -4.02 -18.41 3.36
C PRO A 480 -5.35 -18.27 2.63
N GLN A 481 -5.30 -17.66 1.45
CA GLN A 481 -6.45 -17.56 0.56
C GLN A 481 -6.01 -17.72 -0.89
N VAL A 482 -6.82 -18.41 -1.68
CA VAL A 482 -6.59 -18.59 -3.11
C VAL A 482 -7.76 -17.97 -3.89
N ILE A 483 -7.41 -17.10 -4.82
CA ILE A 483 -8.28 -16.59 -5.88
C ILE A 483 -7.58 -16.96 -7.18
N PRO A 484 -7.98 -18.08 -7.86
CA PRO A 484 -7.26 -18.55 -9.03
C PRO A 484 -7.02 -17.48 -10.11
N PRO A 485 -7.99 -16.60 -10.46
CA PRO A 485 -7.74 -15.48 -11.38
C PRO A 485 -6.60 -14.56 -10.96
N PHE A 486 -6.33 -14.40 -9.67
CA PHE A 486 -5.24 -13.55 -9.18
C PHE A 486 -3.86 -14.16 -9.45
N SER A 487 -3.74 -15.49 -9.50
CA SER A 487 -2.51 -16.13 -9.98
C SER A 487 -2.21 -15.83 -11.45
N LEU A 488 -3.26 -15.65 -12.28
CA LEU A 488 -3.10 -15.20 -13.67
C LEU A 488 -2.64 -13.75 -13.73
N TYR A 489 -3.18 -12.88 -12.88
CA TYR A 489 -2.73 -11.48 -12.79
C TYR A 489 -1.30 -11.32 -12.27
N TRP A 490 -0.80 -12.26 -11.47
CA TRP A 490 0.63 -12.28 -11.14
C TRP A 490 1.51 -12.49 -12.39
N ILE A 491 1.08 -13.39 -13.32
CA ILE A 491 1.77 -13.56 -14.60
C ILE A 491 1.75 -12.25 -15.40
N ASP A 492 0.60 -11.56 -15.41
CA ASP A 492 0.48 -10.27 -16.07
C ASP A 492 1.37 -9.21 -15.41
N MET A 493 1.53 -9.21 -14.08
CA MET A 493 2.46 -8.30 -13.37
C MET A 493 3.91 -8.55 -13.76
N VAL A 494 4.32 -9.82 -13.88
CA VAL A 494 5.68 -10.17 -14.37
C VAL A 494 5.89 -9.65 -15.78
N HIS A 495 4.88 -9.81 -16.65
CA HIS A 495 4.93 -9.29 -18.02
C HIS A 495 4.94 -7.76 -18.06
N ASP A 496 4.10 -7.08 -17.25
CA ASP A 496 4.08 -5.61 -17.16
C ASP A 496 5.46 -5.09 -16.70
N TYR A 497 6.09 -5.75 -15.72
CA TYR A 497 7.44 -5.40 -15.26
C TYR A 497 8.50 -5.63 -16.36
N TRP A 498 8.44 -6.75 -17.09
CA TRP A 498 9.31 -7.05 -18.22
C TRP A 498 9.24 -5.98 -19.32
N THR A 499 8.06 -5.47 -19.62
CA THR A 499 7.93 -4.42 -20.64
C THR A 499 8.52 -3.09 -20.19
N LEU A 500 8.52 -2.80 -18.86
CA LEU A 500 8.85 -1.51 -18.28
C LEU A 500 10.27 -1.43 -17.65
N ARG A 501 10.93 -2.57 -17.42
CA ARG A 501 12.25 -2.65 -16.77
C ARG A 501 13.16 -3.64 -17.48
N ASP A 502 14.41 -3.21 -17.70
CA ASP A 502 15.44 -4.05 -18.34
C ASP A 502 16.22 -4.84 -17.27
N ASP A 503 15.60 -5.88 -16.75
CA ASP A 503 16.19 -6.79 -15.77
C ASP A 503 15.85 -8.24 -16.13
N PRO A 504 16.50 -8.79 -17.18
CA PRO A 504 16.18 -10.13 -17.69
C PRO A 504 16.45 -11.23 -16.69
N GLU A 505 17.47 -11.11 -15.85
CA GLU A 505 17.80 -12.15 -14.85
C GLU A 505 16.67 -12.26 -13.80
N PHE A 506 16.20 -11.13 -13.30
CA PHE A 506 15.09 -11.10 -12.35
C PHE A 506 13.79 -11.68 -12.94
N ILE A 507 13.48 -11.33 -14.19
CA ILE A 507 12.28 -11.83 -14.88
C ILE A 507 12.38 -13.33 -15.14
N GLN A 508 13.52 -13.82 -15.61
CA GLN A 508 13.73 -15.24 -15.95
C GLN A 508 13.49 -16.15 -14.76
N ALA A 509 13.78 -15.67 -13.54
CA ALA A 509 13.57 -16.43 -12.31
C ALA A 509 12.10 -16.84 -12.09
N PHE A 510 11.13 -16.11 -12.62
CA PHE A 510 9.68 -16.40 -12.46
C PHE A 510 9.12 -17.40 -13.46
N LEU A 511 9.84 -17.74 -14.55
CA LEU A 511 9.32 -18.63 -15.59
C LEU A 511 8.89 -20.01 -15.07
N PRO A 512 9.63 -20.67 -14.16
CA PRO A 512 9.17 -21.95 -13.59
C PRO A 512 7.85 -21.82 -12.80
N GLY A 513 7.68 -20.72 -12.06
CA GLY A 513 6.44 -20.42 -11.34
C GLY A 513 5.27 -20.19 -12.27
N ILE A 514 5.46 -19.43 -13.35
CA ILE A 514 4.47 -19.21 -14.40
C ILE A 514 4.03 -20.52 -15.02
N ASP A 515 4.98 -21.41 -15.35
CA ASP A 515 4.66 -22.74 -15.91
C ASP A 515 3.81 -23.57 -14.93
N GLN A 516 4.07 -23.49 -13.62
CA GLN A 516 3.28 -24.20 -12.60
C GLN A 516 1.86 -23.66 -12.48
N VAL A 517 1.71 -22.33 -12.40
CA VAL A 517 0.38 -21.70 -12.38
C VAL A 517 -0.43 -22.10 -13.60
N LEU A 518 0.11 -21.94 -14.81
CA LEU A 518 -0.61 -22.27 -16.03
C LEU A 518 -0.94 -23.75 -16.13
N ASN A 519 -0.05 -24.63 -15.66
CA ASN A 519 -0.30 -26.07 -15.67
C ASN A 519 -1.51 -26.46 -14.79
N TRP A 520 -1.70 -25.78 -13.64
CA TRP A 520 -2.89 -25.97 -12.80
C TRP A 520 -4.20 -25.69 -13.57
N PHE A 521 -4.24 -24.61 -14.36
CA PHE A 521 -5.41 -24.25 -15.18
C PHE A 521 -5.58 -25.20 -16.37
N ILE A 522 -4.49 -25.58 -17.04
CA ILE A 522 -4.51 -26.48 -18.21
C ILE A 522 -5.18 -27.81 -17.86
N GLN A 523 -4.91 -28.35 -16.68
CA GLN A 523 -5.51 -29.62 -16.22
C GLN A 523 -7.03 -29.51 -15.97
N ARG A 524 -7.59 -28.31 -15.93
CA ARG A 524 -9.01 -28.02 -15.68
C ARG A 524 -9.78 -27.55 -16.92
N ILE A 525 -9.13 -27.54 -18.06
CA ILE A 525 -9.84 -27.28 -19.34
C ILE A 525 -10.75 -28.46 -19.65
N ASP A 526 -12.03 -28.17 -19.86
CA ASP A 526 -13.01 -29.19 -20.25
C ASP A 526 -12.70 -29.69 -21.68
N PRO A 527 -12.43 -30.97 -21.88
CA PRO A 527 -12.04 -31.51 -23.18
C PRO A 527 -13.20 -31.49 -24.22
N GLN A 528 -14.45 -31.34 -23.77
CA GLN A 528 -15.62 -31.33 -24.67
C GLN A 528 -15.89 -29.94 -25.22
N THR A 529 -15.81 -28.93 -24.36
CA THR A 529 -16.08 -27.54 -24.73
C THR A 529 -14.83 -26.77 -25.08
N GLY A 530 -13.68 -27.12 -24.55
CA GLY A 530 -12.42 -26.37 -24.64
C GLY A 530 -12.40 -25.14 -23.76
N LEU A 531 -13.42 -24.91 -22.93
CA LEU A 531 -13.47 -23.82 -21.96
C LEU A 531 -12.81 -24.25 -20.65
N LEU A 532 -12.46 -23.30 -19.79
CA LEU A 532 -12.07 -23.58 -18.42
C LEU A 532 -13.25 -24.22 -17.69
N GLY A 533 -13.06 -25.45 -17.23
CA GLY A 533 -14.07 -26.20 -16.46
C GLY A 533 -14.17 -25.68 -15.04
N LYS A 534 -14.73 -26.52 -14.15
CA LYS A 534 -14.85 -26.21 -12.73
C LYS A 534 -13.47 -26.01 -12.10
N THR A 535 -13.33 -24.90 -11.42
CA THR A 535 -12.15 -24.55 -10.62
C THR A 535 -12.53 -24.46 -9.14
N GLU A 536 -11.64 -24.92 -8.30
CA GLU A 536 -11.76 -24.83 -6.86
C GLU A 536 -11.49 -23.39 -6.41
N TYR A 537 -11.71 -23.11 -5.14
CA TYR A 537 -11.43 -21.84 -4.47
C TYR A 537 -12.37 -20.70 -4.89
N TRP A 538 -11.99 -19.47 -4.54
CA TRP A 538 -12.79 -18.27 -4.78
C TRP A 538 -12.47 -17.64 -6.14
N ASN A 539 -13.31 -17.87 -7.13
CA ASN A 539 -13.09 -17.38 -8.50
C ASN A 539 -13.58 -15.94 -8.68
N PHE A 540 -13.08 -15.04 -7.85
CA PHE A 540 -13.42 -13.63 -7.86
C PHE A 540 -12.98 -12.95 -9.17
N VAL A 541 -13.85 -12.09 -9.71
CA VAL A 541 -13.58 -11.26 -10.87
C VAL A 541 -13.75 -9.78 -10.55
N ASP A 542 -14.91 -9.36 -10.03
CA ASP A 542 -15.22 -7.94 -9.76
C ASP A 542 -16.43 -7.84 -8.82
N TRP A 543 -16.52 -6.78 -8.03
CA TRP A 543 -17.67 -6.47 -7.17
C TRP A 543 -18.86 -5.87 -7.95
N ALA A 544 -19.20 -6.42 -9.12
CA ALA A 544 -20.40 -6.03 -9.85
C ALA A 544 -21.66 -6.28 -8.99
N ASN A 545 -22.66 -5.39 -9.10
CA ASN A 545 -23.84 -5.46 -8.24
C ASN A 545 -24.60 -6.77 -8.38
N GLU A 546 -24.62 -7.36 -9.57
CA GLU A 546 -25.27 -8.64 -9.85
C GLU A 546 -24.52 -9.84 -9.29
N TRP A 547 -23.24 -9.67 -8.93
CA TRP A 547 -22.37 -10.67 -8.31
C TRP A 547 -22.12 -10.38 -6.83
N ASP A 548 -23.10 -9.80 -6.15
CA ASP A 548 -22.95 -9.36 -4.77
C ASP A 548 -22.69 -10.52 -3.80
N TRP A 549 -22.26 -10.17 -2.58
CA TRP A 549 -21.94 -11.16 -1.55
C TRP A 549 -23.14 -12.00 -1.15
N ASP A 550 -23.04 -13.33 -1.32
CA ASP A 550 -24.01 -14.28 -0.77
C ASP A 550 -23.55 -14.78 0.62
N PRO A 551 -24.21 -14.36 1.71
CA PRO A 551 -23.83 -14.75 3.05
C PRO A 551 -24.01 -16.25 3.35
N LYS A 552 -24.81 -16.98 2.56
CA LYS A 552 -25.01 -18.42 2.74
C LYS A 552 -23.86 -19.21 2.11
N GLN A 553 -23.44 -18.83 0.92
CA GLN A 553 -22.34 -19.46 0.23
C GLN A 553 -20.98 -18.86 0.64
N ARG A 554 -20.97 -17.67 1.27
CA ARG A 554 -19.79 -16.92 1.68
C ARG A 554 -18.88 -16.59 0.48
N ILE A 555 -19.48 -16.28 -0.65
CA ILE A 555 -18.81 -15.85 -1.89
C ILE A 555 -19.50 -14.59 -2.43
N GLY A 556 -18.75 -13.83 -3.23
CA GLY A 556 -19.25 -12.69 -3.98
C GLY A 556 -18.23 -12.30 -5.03
N GLY A 557 -18.60 -11.42 -5.94
CA GLY A 557 -17.72 -10.99 -7.04
C GLY A 557 -17.41 -12.10 -8.06
N VAL A 558 -18.22 -13.17 -8.09
CA VAL A 558 -18.00 -14.34 -8.94
C VAL A 558 -19.04 -14.35 -10.05
N PRO A 559 -18.64 -14.30 -11.32
CA PRO A 559 -19.57 -14.41 -12.44
C PRO A 559 -20.18 -15.80 -12.52
N LYS A 560 -21.29 -15.92 -13.26
CA LYS A 560 -21.88 -17.20 -13.57
C LYS A 560 -20.87 -18.13 -14.23
N GLY A 561 -20.92 -19.42 -13.88
CA GLY A 561 -19.92 -20.42 -14.31
C GLY A 561 -18.59 -20.34 -13.57
N GLY A 562 -18.43 -19.42 -12.62
CA GLY A 562 -17.21 -19.30 -11.80
C GLY A 562 -17.24 -20.13 -10.53
N SER A 563 -18.42 -20.46 -9.98
CA SER A 563 -18.58 -21.21 -8.72
C SER A 563 -19.26 -22.57 -8.88
N ASP A 564 -20.00 -22.77 -9.96
CA ASP A 564 -20.84 -23.96 -10.16
C ASP A 564 -20.13 -25.06 -10.98
N ASP A 565 -20.50 -25.18 -12.24
CA ASP A 565 -20.03 -26.25 -13.14
C ASP A 565 -18.77 -25.83 -13.95
N GLY A 566 -18.36 -24.56 -13.83
CA GLY A 566 -17.31 -23.98 -14.66
C GLY A 566 -17.88 -23.39 -15.96
N GLN A 567 -17.03 -23.32 -16.97
CA GLN A 567 -17.33 -22.82 -18.33
C GLN A 567 -17.62 -21.32 -18.42
N SER A 568 -17.14 -20.53 -17.44
CA SER A 568 -17.15 -19.06 -17.54
C SER A 568 -16.30 -18.59 -18.71
N SER A 569 -16.90 -17.83 -19.63
CA SER A 569 -16.17 -17.19 -20.72
C SER A 569 -15.14 -16.19 -20.21
N ILE A 570 -15.46 -15.47 -19.13
CA ILE A 570 -14.59 -14.48 -18.49
C ILE A 570 -13.33 -15.16 -17.96
N LEU A 571 -13.48 -16.19 -17.12
CA LEU A 571 -12.33 -16.93 -16.55
C LEU A 571 -11.49 -17.62 -17.63
N THR A 572 -12.14 -18.18 -18.66
CA THR A 572 -11.43 -18.77 -19.81
C THR A 572 -10.61 -17.73 -20.55
N MET A 573 -11.15 -16.53 -20.75
CA MET A 573 -10.43 -15.46 -21.44
C MET A 573 -9.36 -14.81 -20.56
N GLN A 574 -9.53 -14.75 -19.23
CA GLN A 574 -8.45 -14.36 -18.32
C GLN A 574 -7.27 -15.35 -18.42
N LEU A 575 -7.56 -16.65 -18.47
CA LEU A 575 -6.52 -17.66 -18.73
C LEU A 575 -5.86 -17.42 -20.09
N ALA A 576 -6.63 -17.22 -21.15
CA ALA A 576 -6.08 -16.98 -22.49
C ALA A 576 -5.18 -15.73 -22.52
N TYR A 577 -5.55 -14.68 -21.80
CA TYR A 577 -4.77 -13.44 -21.68
C TYR A 577 -3.42 -13.68 -21.00
N ALA A 578 -3.40 -14.37 -19.87
CA ALA A 578 -2.15 -14.71 -19.17
C ALA A 578 -1.27 -15.68 -19.99
N VAL A 579 -1.89 -16.63 -20.71
CA VAL A 579 -1.17 -17.56 -21.60
C VAL A 579 -0.50 -16.82 -22.77
N GLN A 580 -1.15 -15.78 -23.34
CA GLN A 580 -0.54 -14.92 -24.36
C GLN A 580 0.71 -14.21 -23.81
N ARG A 581 0.64 -13.67 -22.59
CA ARG A 581 1.77 -13.02 -21.91
C ARG A 581 2.91 -13.98 -21.63
N ALA A 582 2.57 -15.18 -21.16
CA ALA A 582 3.56 -16.24 -20.93
C ALA A 582 4.23 -16.69 -22.25
N ALA A 583 3.51 -16.69 -23.36
CA ALA A 583 4.10 -17.01 -24.67
C ALA A 583 5.12 -15.96 -25.10
N GLU A 584 4.84 -14.66 -24.91
CA GLU A 584 5.75 -13.57 -25.21
C GLU A 584 7.03 -13.65 -24.36
N LEU A 585 6.88 -13.90 -23.05
CA LEU A 585 8.03 -14.09 -22.14
C LEU A 585 8.89 -15.29 -22.57
N ASN A 586 8.28 -16.42 -22.90
CA ASN A 586 9.02 -17.61 -23.33
C ASN A 586 9.73 -17.42 -24.69
N ASP A 587 9.14 -16.67 -25.63
CA ASP A 587 9.82 -16.29 -26.88
C ASP A 587 11.06 -15.44 -26.59
N TYR A 588 10.95 -14.46 -25.71
CA TYR A 588 12.04 -13.55 -25.35
C TYR A 588 13.22 -14.28 -24.68
N PHE A 589 12.91 -15.25 -23.82
CA PHE A 589 13.93 -16.04 -23.09
C PHE A 589 14.38 -17.32 -23.81
N ASP A 590 14.24 -17.39 -25.12
CA ASP A 590 14.68 -18.49 -25.98
C ASP A 590 14.17 -19.88 -25.54
N ARG A 591 12.88 -19.95 -25.20
CA ARG A 591 12.14 -21.18 -24.88
C ARG A 591 11.05 -21.47 -25.93
N PRO A 592 11.46 -21.69 -27.23
CA PRO A 592 10.52 -21.69 -28.36
C PRO A 592 9.48 -22.82 -28.30
N VAL A 593 9.81 -23.95 -27.71
CA VAL A 593 8.85 -25.08 -27.55
C VAL A 593 7.73 -24.69 -26.61
N GLN A 594 8.05 -24.07 -25.49
CA GLN A 594 7.06 -23.63 -24.51
C GLN A 594 6.24 -22.46 -25.04
N ALA A 595 6.89 -21.51 -25.70
CA ALA A 595 6.23 -20.39 -26.35
C ALA A 595 5.19 -20.87 -27.39
N GLN A 596 5.57 -21.83 -28.25
CA GLN A 596 4.66 -22.39 -29.24
C GLN A 596 3.48 -23.12 -28.61
N LYS A 597 3.72 -23.91 -27.53
CA LYS A 597 2.66 -24.56 -26.76
C LYS A 597 1.64 -23.54 -26.25
N TYR A 598 2.12 -22.43 -25.66
CA TYR A 598 1.23 -21.38 -25.13
C TYR A 598 0.50 -20.61 -26.25
N LYS A 599 1.15 -20.31 -27.36
CA LYS A 599 0.47 -19.69 -28.54
C LYS A 599 -0.70 -20.54 -29.05
N LEU A 600 -0.48 -21.85 -29.15
CA LEU A 600 -1.54 -22.79 -29.55
C LEU A 600 -2.66 -22.84 -28.51
N LEU A 601 -2.33 -22.93 -27.23
CA LEU A 601 -3.33 -22.95 -26.17
C LEU A 601 -4.17 -21.69 -26.14
N ALA A 602 -3.56 -20.49 -26.23
CA ALA A 602 -4.28 -19.23 -26.24
C ALA A 602 -5.27 -19.15 -27.42
N ARG A 603 -4.84 -19.59 -28.62
CA ARG A 603 -5.71 -19.70 -29.79
C ARG A 603 -6.88 -20.64 -29.53
N ASP A 604 -6.62 -21.82 -28.98
CA ASP A 604 -7.66 -22.85 -28.78
C ASP A 604 -8.70 -22.38 -27.74
N LEU A 605 -8.26 -21.72 -26.64
CA LEU A 605 -9.15 -21.11 -25.64
C LEU A 605 -10.03 -20.00 -26.24
N THR A 606 -9.47 -19.11 -27.05
CA THR A 606 -10.21 -18.00 -27.66
C THR A 606 -11.22 -18.52 -28.67
N GLN A 607 -10.86 -19.49 -29.49
CA GLN A 607 -11.77 -20.15 -30.45
C GLN A 607 -12.89 -20.91 -29.74
N ALA A 608 -12.57 -21.67 -28.68
CA ALA A 608 -13.57 -22.36 -27.88
C ALA A 608 -14.56 -21.37 -27.23
N THR A 609 -14.08 -20.28 -26.68
CA THR A 609 -14.93 -19.25 -26.08
C THR A 609 -15.85 -18.60 -27.10
N TYR A 610 -15.33 -18.21 -28.25
CA TYR A 610 -16.17 -17.64 -29.31
C TYR A 610 -17.22 -18.63 -29.79
N LYS A 611 -16.84 -19.89 -30.06
CA LYS A 611 -17.73 -20.94 -30.52
C LYS A 611 -18.90 -21.21 -29.56
N ASN A 612 -18.61 -21.30 -28.27
CA ASN A 612 -19.60 -21.70 -27.27
C ASN A 612 -20.42 -20.54 -26.73
N CYS A 613 -19.80 -19.34 -26.53
CA CYS A 613 -20.42 -18.24 -25.80
C CYS A 613 -20.86 -17.07 -26.70
N TRP A 614 -20.49 -17.02 -27.98
CA TRP A 614 -21.00 -15.95 -28.89
C TRP A 614 -22.49 -16.10 -29.18
N ASP A 615 -23.28 -15.09 -28.85
CA ASP A 615 -24.70 -15.03 -29.20
C ASP A 615 -24.88 -14.20 -30.50
N GLN A 616 -25.25 -14.89 -31.56
CA GLN A 616 -25.43 -14.29 -32.88
C GLN A 616 -26.58 -13.28 -32.91
N SER A 617 -27.63 -13.47 -32.13
CA SER A 617 -28.81 -12.61 -32.14
C SER A 617 -28.58 -11.29 -31.39
N LYS A 618 -27.82 -11.32 -30.30
CA LYS A 618 -27.45 -10.16 -29.49
C LYS A 618 -26.13 -9.54 -29.95
N ALA A 619 -25.29 -10.29 -30.69
CA ALA A 619 -23.94 -9.94 -31.07
C ALA A 619 -23.08 -9.55 -29.86
N TYR A 620 -23.12 -10.38 -28.80
CA TYR A 620 -22.34 -10.30 -27.58
C TYR A 620 -21.78 -11.67 -27.19
N LEU A 621 -20.64 -11.68 -26.46
CA LEU A 621 -20.20 -12.85 -25.71
C LEU A 621 -21.04 -12.98 -24.45
N ALA A 622 -21.66 -14.13 -24.26
CA ALA A 622 -22.32 -14.47 -23.01
C ALA A 622 -21.31 -14.91 -21.95
N ASP A 623 -21.70 -14.80 -20.69
CA ASP A 623 -20.83 -15.19 -19.58
C ASP A 623 -20.63 -16.71 -19.50
N THR A 624 -21.60 -17.50 -20.04
CA THR A 624 -21.54 -18.97 -20.15
C THR A 624 -22.17 -19.47 -21.48
N PRO A 625 -21.96 -20.76 -21.85
CA PRO A 625 -22.55 -21.38 -23.04
C PRO A 625 -24.09 -21.33 -23.11
N GLU A 626 -24.78 -21.28 -21.96
CA GLU A 626 -26.26 -21.16 -21.89
C GLU A 626 -26.80 -19.83 -22.44
N LYS A 627 -25.92 -18.82 -22.54
CA LYS A 627 -26.23 -17.49 -23.12
C LYS A 627 -27.38 -16.75 -22.44
N ASN A 628 -27.45 -16.90 -21.09
CA ASN A 628 -28.50 -16.28 -20.28
C ASN A 628 -28.06 -14.95 -19.67
N GLU A 629 -26.77 -14.77 -19.43
CA GLU A 629 -26.17 -13.57 -18.83
C GLU A 629 -25.11 -12.97 -19.73
N PHE A 630 -25.00 -11.64 -19.67
CA PHE A 630 -24.07 -10.86 -20.51
C PHE A 630 -23.49 -9.73 -19.67
N SER A 631 -22.18 -9.68 -19.62
CA SER A 631 -21.44 -8.65 -18.88
C SER A 631 -20.53 -7.82 -19.79
N VAL A 632 -20.24 -6.61 -19.37
CA VAL A 632 -19.19 -5.78 -19.97
C VAL A 632 -17.83 -6.46 -19.85
N HIS A 633 -17.61 -7.23 -18.77
CA HIS A 633 -16.37 -7.98 -18.48
C HIS A 633 -16.02 -8.99 -19.58
N ALA A 634 -17.01 -9.77 -20.02
CA ALA A 634 -16.82 -10.74 -21.11
C ALA A 634 -16.43 -10.05 -22.42
N GLN A 635 -17.03 -8.89 -22.71
CA GLN A 635 -16.71 -8.14 -23.95
C GLN A 635 -15.30 -7.54 -23.87
N ILE A 636 -14.90 -6.99 -22.70
CA ILE A 636 -13.57 -6.44 -22.47
C ILE A 636 -12.50 -7.52 -22.75
N PHE A 637 -12.59 -8.68 -22.10
CA PHE A 637 -11.63 -9.75 -22.35
C PHE A 637 -11.75 -10.36 -23.73
N GLY A 638 -12.95 -10.39 -24.30
CA GLY A 638 -13.17 -10.78 -25.70
C GLY A 638 -12.36 -9.93 -26.69
N VAL A 639 -12.26 -8.63 -26.43
CA VAL A 639 -11.43 -7.70 -27.20
C VAL A 639 -9.95 -7.89 -26.86
N LEU A 640 -9.56 -7.92 -25.59
CA LEU A 640 -8.15 -7.98 -25.16
C LEU A 640 -7.45 -9.25 -25.66
N THR A 641 -8.17 -10.36 -25.73
CA THR A 641 -7.63 -11.68 -26.16
C THR A 641 -7.77 -11.96 -27.64
N ASN A 642 -8.40 -11.07 -28.43
CA ASN A 642 -8.81 -11.34 -29.82
C ASN A 642 -9.84 -12.47 -29.96
N THR A 643 -10.59 -12.79 -28.93
CA THR A 643 -11.74 -13.70 -29.02
C THR A 643 -12.81 -13.13 -29.92
N ILE A 644 -13.09 -11.82 -29.80
CA ILE A 644 -13.94 -11.08 -30.76
C ILE A 644 -13.08 -10.71 -31.97
N PRO A 645 -13.56 -11.00 -33.23
CA PRO A 645 -12.83 -10.65 -34.45
C PRO A 645 -12.45 -9.17 -34.51
N GLU A 646 -11.26 -8.84 -35.03
CA GLU A 646 -10.69 -7.49 -35.01
C GLU A 646 -11.62 -6.45 -35.63
N ASN A 647 -12.28 -6.79 -36.74
CA ASN A 647 -13.23 -5.90 -37.45
C ASN A 647 -14.50 -5.58 -36.64
N GLU A 648 -14.78 -6.31 -35.57
CA GLU A 648 -15.94 -6.10 -34.68
C GLU A 648 -15.55 -5.44 -33.35
N GLN A 649 -14.25 -5.41 -32.98
CA GLN A 649 -13.80 -4.98 -31.67
C GLN A 649 -14.13 -3.52 -31.36
N GLN A 650 -13.90 -2.61 -32.31
CA GLN A 650 -14.19 -1.18 -32.10
C GLN A 650 -15.67 -0.94 -31.85
N LYS A 651 -16.55 -1.51 -32.70
CA LYS A 651 -18.00 -1.42 -32.51
C LYS A 651 -18.45 -2.03 -31.18
N MET A 652 -17.81 -3.12 -30.76
CA MET A 652 -18.08 -3.76 -29.45
C MET A 652 -17.83 -2.78 -28.33
N ILE A 653 -16.64 -2.16 -28.26
CA ILE A 653 -16.31 -1.18 -27.23
C ILE A 653 -17.24 0.03 -27.27
N GLU A 654 -17.62 0.55 -28.45
CA GLU A 654 -18.59 1.63 -28.56
C GLU A 654 -19.95 1.26 -27.98
N ARG A 655 -20.43 0.04 -28.19
CA ARG A 655 -21.72 -0.44 -27.68
C ARG A 655 -21.71 -0.60 -26.16
N ILE A 656 -20.72 -1.29 -25.60
CA ILE A 656 -20.70 -1.59 -24.16
C ILE A 656 -20.53 -0.35 -23.27
N ARG A 657 -19.97 0.72 -23.80
CA ARG A 657 -19.84 2.00 -23.07
C ARG A 657 -21.21 2.62 -22.74
N THR A 658 -22.25 2.32 -23.48
CA THR A 658 -23.59 2.91 -23.34
C THR A 658 -24.69 1.91 -23.00
N ASP A 659 -24.47 0.61 -23.25
CA ASP A 659 -25.47 -0.43 -22.97
C ASP A 659 -25.57 -0.74 -21.49
N ARG A 660 -26.65 -0.28 -20.86
CA ARG A 660 -26.94 -0.50 -19.42
C ARG A 660 -27.67 -1.81 -19.12
N HIS A 661 -27.98 -2.61 -20.15
CA HIS A 661 -28.56 -3.95 -19.95
C HIS A 661 -27.52 -5.02 -19.64
N LEU A 662 -26.24 -4.73 -19.88
CA LEU A 662 -25.14 -5.59 -19.50
C LEU A 662 -24.78 -5.40 -18.02
N ILE A 663 -24.28 -6.44 -17.35
CA ILE A 663 -23.67 -6.35 -16.03
C ILE A 663 -22.48 -5.37 -16.11
N GLN A 664 -22.50 -4.33 -15.28
CA GLN A 664 -21.57 -3.20 -15.36
C GLN A 664 -20.31 -3.45 -14.52
N PRO A 665 -19.13 -2.99 -14.99
CA PRO A 665 -17.88 -3.11 -14.25
C PRO A 665 -17.81 -2.07 -13.13
N THR A 666 -17.19 -2.44 -11.99
CA THR A 666 -16.82 -1.49 -10.95
C THR A 666 -15.57 -0.68 -11.34
N LEU A 667 -15.10 0.20 -10.44
CA LEU A 667 -13.90 1.01 -10.65
C LEU A 667 -12.66 0.15 -10.97
N TYR A 668 -12.55 -1.01 -10.33
CA TYR A 668 -11.48 -1.98 -10.58
C TYR A 668 -11.42 -2.42 -12.04
N PHE A 669 -12.53 -2.88 -12.58
CA PHE A 669 -12.56 -3.46 -13.93
C PHE A 669 -12.56 -2.41 -15.04
N ARG A 670 -12.81 -1.12 -14.72
CA ARG A 670 -12.67 0.00 -15.67
C ARG A 670 -11.22 0.19 -16.15
N PHE A 671 -10.24 -0.25 -15.37
CA PHE A 671 -8.84 -0.34 -15.82
C PHE A 671 -8.74 -1.20 -17.10
N TYR A 672 -9.34 -2.40 -17.10
CA TYR A 672 -9.34 -3.29 -18.28
C TYR A 672 -10.16 -2.73 -19.43
N LEU A 673 -11.26 -2.02 -19.16
CA LEU A 673 -12.02 -1.30 -20.20
C LEU A 673 -11.13 -0.28 -20.92
N THR A 674 -10.34 0.49 -20.18
CA THR A 674 -9.40 1.45 -20.78
C THR A 674 -8.34 0.77 -21.64
N GLN A 675 -7.81 -0.39 -21.21
CA GLN A 675 -6.88 -1.16 -22.05
C GLN A 675 -7.56 -1.62 -23.36
N ALA A 676 -8.81 -2.05 -23.31
CA ALA A 676 -9.58 -2.43 -24.50
C ALA A 676 -9.87 -1.22 -25.42
N MET A 677 -10.18 -0.06 -24.84
CA MET A 677 -10.34 1.20 -25.59
C MET A 677 -9.06 1.60 -26.32
N LYS A 678 -7.91 1.51 -25.66
CA LYS A 678 -6.58 1.75 -26.29
C LYS A 678 -6.33 0.81 -27.47
N LYS A 679 -6.61 -0.48 -27.29
CA LYS A 679 -6.40 -1.48 -28.32
C LYS A 679 -7.26 -1.24 -29.57
N THR A 680 -8.46 -0.71 -29.39
CA THR A 680 -9.44 -0.51 -30.48
C THR A 680 -9.41 0.89 -31.09
N GLY A 681 -8.41 1.75 -30.74
CA GLY A 681 -8.32 3.12 -31.23
C GLY A 681 -9.35 4.08 -30.65
N LEU A 682 -9.99 3.72 -29.53
CA LEU A 682 -10.98 4.56 -28.84
C LEU A 682 -10.42 5.28 -27.61
N ALA A 683 -9.11 5.40 -27.51
CA ALA A 683 -8.42 6.08 -26.40
C ALA A 683 -8.92 7.54 -26.22
N ASP A 684 -9.25 8.26 -27.31
CA ASP A 684 -9.84 9.62 -27.25
C ASP A 684 -11.16 9.70 -26.47
N LYS A 685 -11.82 8.56 -26.24
CA LYS A 685 -13.06 8.49 -25.46
C LYS A 685 -12.83 8.21 -23.97
N TYR A 686 -11.57 8.10 -23.52
CA TYR A 686 -11.23 7.78 -22.14
C TYR A 686 -11.78 8.81 -21.15
N LEU A 687 -11.61 10.11 -21.40
CA LEU A 687 -12.05 11.18 -20.51
C LEU A 687 -13.57 11.16 -20.26
N GLU A 688 -14.36 10.67 -21.23
CA GLU A 688 -15.81 10.50 -21.07
C GLU A 688 -16.18 9.42 -20.03
N THR A 689 -15.24 8.57 -19.64
CA THR A 689 -15.45 7.48 -18.67
C THR A 689 -15.23 7.88 -17.23
N LEU A 690 -14.71 9.09 -16.95
CA LEU A 690 -14.31 9.57 -15.63
C LEU A 690 -15.46 10.00 -14.71
N GLY A 691 -16.72 9.86 -15.15
CA GLY A 691 -17.92 10.19 -14.35
C GLY A 691 -17.88 9.67 -12.92
N PRO A 692 -17.61 8.36 -12.65
CA PRO A 692 -17.56 7.81 -11.30
C PRO A 692 -16.52 8.45 -10.39
N TRP A 693 -15.37 8.89 -10.91
CA TRP A 693 -14.35 9.61 -10.13
C TRP A 693 -14.82 11.01 -9.76
N ASN A 694 -15.46 11.72 -10.68
CA ASN A 694 -16.07 13.03 -10.42
C ASN A 694 -17.21 12.94 -9.38
N GLU A 695 -18.01 11.86 -9.40
CA GLU A 695 -19.03 11.59 -8.37
C GLU A 695 -18.40 11.44 -6.98
N MET A 696 -17.28 10.70 -6.84
CA MET A 696 -16.55 10.56 -5.59
C MET A 696 -16.01 11.90 -5.09
N LEU A 697 -15.40 12.71 -5.96
CA LEU A 697 -14.94 14.06 -5.61
C LEU A 697 -16.09 14.96 -5.14
N SER A 698 -17.22 14.92 -5.84
CA SER A 698 -18.44 15.66 -5.49
C SER A 698 -19.03 15.22 -4.15
N ALA A 699 -18.88 13.93 -3.81
CA ALA A 699 -19.26 13.37 -2.51
C ALA A 699 -18.24 13.68 -1.40
N GLY A 700 -17.22 14.49 -1.67
CA GLY A 700 -16.24 14.97 -0.70
C GLY A 700 -15.20 13.93 -0.28
N LEU A 701 -14.97 12.88 -1.07
CA LEU A 701 -13.91 11.92 -0.83
C LEU A 701 -12.55 12.59 -1.07
N SER A 702 -11.62 12.35 -0.19
CA SER A 702 -10.22 12.78 -0.30
C SER A 702 -9.30 11.70 -0.85
N THR A 703 -9.82 10.50 -1.04
CA THR A 703 -9.21 9.32 -1.63
C THR A 703 -10.26 8.59 -2.47
N PHE A 704 -9.86 7.72 -3.38
CA PHE A 704 -10.82 6.95 -4.18
C PHE A 704 -11.20 5.65 -3.47
N ALA A 705 -12.50 5.40 -3.44
CA ALA A 705 -13.13 4.29 -2.76
C ALA A 705 -12.97 2.96 -3.52
N GLU A 706 -13.21 1.86 -2.83
CA GLU A 706 -13.21 0.50 -3.37
C GLU A 706 -14.17 0.36 -4.57
N LYS A 707 -15.38 0.85 -4.42
CA LYS A 707 -16.42 0.93 -5.45
C LYS A 707 -17.30 2.16 -5.21
N GLN A 708 -18.19 2.46 -6.13
CA GLN A 708 -19.18 3.53 -5.95
C GLN A 708 -20.06 3.27 -4.73
N ASP A 709 -20.57 4.35 -4.11
CA ASP A 709 -21.46 4.23 -2.94
C ASP A 709 -22.72 3.36 -3.23
N PRO A 710 -23.13 2.54 -2.26
CA PRO A 710 -22.55 2.40 -0.92
C PRO A 710 -21.23 1.59 -0.93
N THR A 711 -20.22 2.14 -0.30
CA THR A 711 -18.89 1.50 -0.22
C THR A 711 -18.43 1.33 1.23
N ARG A 712 -17.69 0.25 1.49
CA ARG A 712 -17.04 0.01 2.78
C ARG A 712 -15.81 0.92 2.93
N SER A 713 -14.84 0.79 2.04
CA SER A 713 -13.57 1.50 2.07
C SER A 713 -13.61 2.78 1.24
N ASP A 714 -13.22 3.91 1.84
CA ASP A 714 -13.06 5.19 1.14
C ASP A 714 -11.64 5.36 0.55
N CYS A 715 -10.74 4.38 0.74
CA CYS A 715 -9.38 4.41 0.20
C CYS A 715 -8.98 3.03 -0.34
N HIS A 716 -8.92 2.89 -1.67
CA HIS A 716 -8.64 1.61 -2.34
C HIS A 716 -7.90 1.87 -3.67
N ALA A 717 -6.62 1.50 -3.72
CA ALA A 717 -5.75 2.03 -4.78
C ALA A 717 -5.99 1.44 -6.18
N TRP A 718 -6.73 0.34 -6.34
CA TRP A 718 -7.16 -0.07 -7.68
C TRP A 718 -8.01 0.98 -8.40
N SER A 719 -8.71 1.84 -7.63
CA SER A 719 -9.49 2.96 -8.15
C SER A 719 -8.64 4.18 -8.52
N ALA A 720 -7.33 4.18 -8.24
CA ALA A 720 -6.40 5.23 -8.63
C ALA A 720 -5.83 5.04 -10.06
N SER A 721 -6.37 4.11 -10.84
CA SER A 721 -5.96 3.84 -12.22
C SER A 721 -5.86 5.07 -13.14
N PRO A 722 -6.63 6.18 -12.96
CA PRO A 722 -6.43 7.39 -13.75
C PRO A 722 -5.02 7.97 -13.70
N ASN A 723 -4.27 7.81 -12.59
CA ASN A 723 -2.88 8.28 -12.51
C ASN A 723 -1.95 7.55 -13.50
N TYR A 724 -2.20 6.28 -13.77
CA TYR A 724 -1.53 5.55 -14.85
C TYR A 724 -2.07 5.98 -16.22
N ASP A 725 -3.39 6.05 -16.38
CA ASP A 725 -4.03 6.26 -17.69
C ASP A 725 -3.83 7.68 -18.23
N PHE A 726 -3.67 8.71 -17.40
CA PHE A 726 -3.32 10.05 -17.88
C PHE A 726 -1.97 10.07 -18.62
N LEU A 727 -1.03 9.24 -18.19
CA LEU A 727 0.28 9.11 -18.84
C LEU A 727 0.27 8.06 -19.97
N ALA A 728 -0.28 6.87 -19.70
CA ALA A 728 -0.26 5.75 -20.64
C ALA A 728 -1.32 5.82 -21.75
N THR A 729 -2.42 6.56 -21.49
CA THR A 729 -3.57 6.68 -22.41
C THR A 729 -3.71 8.10 -22.96
N VAL A 730 -3.81 9.13 -22.09
CA VAL A 730 -4.01 10.51 -22.57
C VAL A 730 -2.73 11.09 -23.18
N ALA A 731 -1.58 11.02 -22.49
CA ALA A 731 -0.28 11.35 -23.08
C ALA A 731 0.21 10.26 -24.05
N GLY A 732 -0.35 9.04 -23.93
CA GLY A 732 -0.11 7.93 -24.85
C GLY A 732 1.28 7.32 -24.78
N ILE A 733 2.00 7.48 -23.67
CA ILE A 733 3.38 7.02 -23.51
C ILE A 733 3.38 5.55 -23.12
N ARG A 734 3.93 4.67 -23.96
CA ARG A 734 3.92 3.22 -23.78
C ARG A 734 5.25 2.60 -24.22
N PRO A 735 5.68 1.48 -23.61
CA PRO A 735 6.82 0.72 -24.14
C PRO A 735 6.50 0.18 -25.54
N ALA A 736 7.45 0.28 -26.44
CA ALA A 736 7.38 -0.31 -27.78
C ALA A 736 8.28 -1.54 -27.90
N SER A 737 9.15 -1.77 -26.92
CA SER A 737 9.99 -2.96 -26.79
C SER A 737 10.22 -3.30 -25.32
N PRO A 738 10.59 -4.55 -25.00
CA PRO A 738 10.90 -4.97 -23.64
C PRO A 738 11.94 -4.06 -22.97
N GLY A 739 11.81 -3.88 -21.66
CA GLY A 739 12.69 -3.00 -20.90
C GLY A 739 12.45 -1.52 -21.11
N PHE A 740 11.39 -1.14 -21.84
CA PHE A 740 11.08 0.24 -22.23
C PHE A 740 12.19 0.89 -23.08
N LYS A 741 13.02 0.08 -23.76
CA LYS A 741 14.16 0.57 -24.56
C LYS A 741 13.74 1.47 -25.70
N THR A 742 12.53 1.26 -26.23
CA THR A 742 11.91 2.13 -27.23
C THR A 742 10.51 2.52 -26.79
N ILE A 743 10.07 3.72 -27.23
CA ILE A 743 8.81 4.33 -26.82
C ILE A 743 7.87 4.42 -28.02
N ARG A 744 6.59 4.12 -27.77
CA ARG A 744 5.48 4.54 -28.60
C ARG A 744 4.71 5.63 -27.88
N MET A 745 4.60 6.81 -28.47
CA MET A 745 3.79 7.90 -27.95
C MET A 745 2.64 8.18 -28.92
N GLU A 746 1.42 7.96 -28.47
CA GLU A 746 0.20 8.12 -29.26
C GLU A 746 -0.85 8.82 -28.39
N PRO A 747 -0.82 10.16 -28.30
CA PRO A 747 -1.65 10.89 -27.39
C PRO A 747 -3.12 10.89 -27.80
N ALA A 748 -4.00 10.76 -26.79
CA ALA A 748 -5.46 10.75 -26.93
C ALA A 748 -6.06 11.94 -26.18
N PHE A 749 -6.21 13.04 -26.86
CA PHE A 749 -6.63 14.32 -26.27
C PHE A 749 -8.10 14.38 -25.84
N GLY A 750 -8.98 13.58 -26.47
CA GLY A 750 -10.42 13.78 -26.31
C GLY A 750 -10.80 15.25 -26.56
N ASN A 751 -11.37 15.89 -25.55
CA ASN A 751 -11.78 17.30 -25.59
C ASN A 751 -10.73 18.29 -25.06
N LEU A 752 -9.51 17.84 -24.71
CA LEU A 752 -8.44 18.72 -24.26
C LEU A 752 -7.85 19.56 -25.41
N ASN A 753 -7.39 20.76 -25.11
CA ASN A 753 -6.67 21.64 -26.05
C ASN A 753 -5.16 21.48 -25.93
N TYR A 754 -4.63 21.19 -24.72
CA TYR A 754 -3.22 20.90 -24.53
C TYR A 754 -3.01 19.83 -23.44
N ILE A 755 -1.88 19.16 -23.52
CA ILE A 755 -1.30 18.35 -22.46
C ILE A 755 0.17 18.69 -22.31
N LYS A 756 0.61 18.83 -21.06
CA LYS A 756 1.99 19.09 -20.71
C LYS A 756 2.37 18.27 -19.51
N GLY A 757 3.62 17.81 -19.47
CA GLY A 757 4.05 17.06 -18.32
C GLY A 757 5.36 16.35 -18.49
N GLN A 758 5.62 15.46 -17.54
CA GLN A 758 6.77 14.58 -17.54
C GLN A 758 6.44 13.23 -16.91
N MET A 759 7.19 12.22 -17.30
CA MET A 759 7.07 10.87 -16.79
C MET A 759 8.44 10.26 -16.54
N PRO A 760 8.67 9.60 -15.38
CA PRO A 760 9.92 8.90 -15.14
C PRO A 760 10.08 7.69 -16.07
N HIS A 761 11.28 7.52 -16.58
CA HIS A 761 11.73 6.39 -17.39
C HIS A 761 13.00 5.81 -16.74
N PRO A 762 13.33 4.51 -16.89
CA PRO A 762 14.55 3.94 -16.30
C PRO A 762 15.84 4.71 -16.63
N SER A 763 15.93 5.31 -17.82
CA SER A 763 17.08 6.09 -18.27
C SER A 763 16.98 7.61 -18.01
N GLY A 764 15.90 8.12 -17.38
CA GLY A 764 15.74 9.56 -17.14
C GLY A 764 14.27 10.00 -17.17
N MET A 765 14.01 11.19 -17.71
CA MET A 765 12.66 11.75 -17.79
C MET A 765 12.21 11.88 -19.24
N ILE A 766 10.99 11.45 -19.53
CA ILE A 766 10.27 11.77 -20.75
C ILE A 766 9.51 13.07 -20.48
N VAL A 767 9.72 14.11 -21.28
CA VAL A 767 9.03 15.41 -21.12
C VAL A 767 8.21 15.69 -22.39
N PHE A 768 7.01 16.22 -22.22
CA PHE A 768 6.14 16.57 -23.33
C PHE A 768 5.39 17.88 -23.09
N ASP A 769 5.21 18.66 -24.15
CA ASP A 769 4.38 19.86 -24.18
C ASP A 769 3.71 19.91 -25.56
N LEU A 770 2.43 19.56 -25.62
CA LEU A 770 1.69 19.32 -26.85
C LEU A 770 0.40 20.12 -26.86
N LYS A 771 0.07 20.75 -27.98
CA LYS A 771 -1.11 21.60 -28.17
C LYS A 771 -1.81 21.27 -29.48
N LYS A 772 -3.14 21.14 -29.43
CA LYS A 772 -3.98 21.01 -30.62
C LYS A 772 -3.99 22.33 -31.41
N ASN A 773 -3.92 22.22 -32.73
CA ASN A 773 -4.06 23.31 -33.66
C ASN A 773 -5.28 23.05 -34.54
N GLY A 774 -6.46 23.45 -34.07
CA GLY A 774 -7.72 23.11 -34.70
C GLY A 774 -8.09 21.62 -34.54
N GLU A 775 -8.85 21.12 -35.52
CA GLU A 775 -9.43 19.77 -35.42
C GLU A 775 -8.39 18.66 -35.71
N HIS A 776 -7.43 18.92 -36.57
CA HIS A 776 -6.50 17.91 -37.08
C HIS A 776 -5.04 18.15 -36.71
N GLY A 777 -4.64 19.41 -36.48
CA GLY A 777 -3.26 19.77 -36.22
C GLY A 777 -2.82 19.53 -34.79
N LEU A 778 -1.51 19.26 -34.60
CA LEU A 778 -0.85 19.15 -33.33
C LEU A 778 0.54 19.79 -33.42
N SER A 779 0.90 20.58 -32.42
CA SER A 779 2.24 21.15 -32.32
C SER A 779 2.80 21.02 -30.90
N GLY A 780 4.12 21.09 -30.78
CA GLY A 780 4.78 21.05 -29.49
C GLY A 780 6.13 20.40 -29.52
N GLU A 781 6.54 19.85 -28.39
CA GLU A 781 7.82 19.16 -28.27
C GLU A 781 7.73 17.94 -27.36
N VAL A 782 8.59 16.95 -27.66
CA VAL A 782 8.84 15.78 -26.82
C VAL A 782 10.34 15.67 -26.61
N VAL A 783 10.75 15.43 -25.36
CA VAL A 783 12.15 15.21 -25.02
C VAL A 783 12.29 13.83 -24.42
N LEU A 784 13.14 12.99 -25.00
CA LEU A 784 13.48 11.67 -24.49
C LEU A 784 14.86 11.69 -23.83
N PRO A 785 15.13 10.75 -22.90
CA PRO A 785 16.50 10.50 -22.41
C PRO A 785 17.44 10.11 -23.57
N ASP A 786 18.74 10.37 -23.40
CA ASP A 786 19.74 10.29 -24.50
C ASP A 786 19.79 8.94 -25.23
N ASP A 787 19.68 7.83 -24.51
CA ASP A 787 19.75 6.47 -25.08
C ASP A 787 18.39 5.87 -25.46
N VAL A 788 17.35 6.68 -25.46
CA VAL A 788 15.98 6.24 -25.72
C VAL A 788 15.48 6.81 -27.04
N THR A 789 14.95 5.94 -27.88
CA THR A 789 14.30 6.33 -29.14
C THR A 789 12.85 5.91 -29.13
N GLY A 790 12.07 6.45 -30.05
CA GLY A 790 10.66 6.09 -30.13
C GLY A 790 9.98 6.56 -31.40
N THR A 791 8.66 6.33 -31.43
CA THR A 791 7.80 6.80 -32.51
C THR A 791 6.64 7.57 -31.89
N PHE A 792 6.50 8.81 -32.32
CA PHE A 792 5.31 9.62 -32.07
C PHE A 792 4.28 9.37 -33.16
N ILE A 793 3.04 9.14 -32.80
CA ILE A 793 1.95 8.89 -33.74
C ILE A 793 0.82 9.87 -33.44
N TRP A 794 0.41 10.56 -34.48
CA TRP A 794 -0.77 11.40 -34.47
C TRP A 794 -1.66 11.06 -35.65
N ARG A 795 -2.80 10.41 -35.35
CA ARG A 795 -3.68 9.88 -36.38
C ARG A 795 -2.91 8.88 -37.28
N GLU A 796 -2.85 9.15 -38.59
CA GLU A 796 -2.17 8.30 -39.58
C GLU A 796 -0.70 8.72 -39.84
N GLN A 797 -0.24 9.77 -39.19
CA GLN A 797 1.11 10.31 -39.34
C GLN A 797 2.03 9.89 -38.21
N SER A 798 3.32 9.76 -38.49
CA SER A 798 4.30 9.41 -37.49
C SER A 798 5.61 10.19 -37.66
N VAL A 799 6.29 10.42 -36.51
CA VAL A 799 7.61 11.05 -36.43
C VAL A 799 8.49 10.22 -35.51
N LEU A 800 9.76 10.05 -35.89
CA LEU A 800 10.75 9.40 -35.00
C LEU A 800 11.11 10.34 -33.86
N LEU A 801 11.10 9.82 -32.65
CA LEU A 801 11.54 10.50 -31.43
C LEU A 801 12.99 10.14 -31.11
N ASN A 802 13.83 11.17 -30.95
CA ASN A 802 15.22 11.03 -30.51
C ASN A 802 15.65 12.33 -29.82
N GLY A 803 16.02 12.26 -28.55
CA GLY A 803 16.32 13.45 -27.73
C GLY A 803 15.15 14.46 -27.80
N LYS A 804 15.47 15.75 -28.06
CA LYS A 804 14.45 16.79 -28.24
C LYS A 804 13.89 16.78 -29.67
N THR A 805 12.63 16.44 -29.80
CA THR A 805 11.91 16.37 -31.07
C THR A 805 10.78 17.40 -31.12
N ILE A 806 10.74 18.21 -32.17
CA ILE A 806 9.64 19.16 -32.41
C ILE A 806 8.53 18.44 -33.18
N ILE A 807 7.33 18.52 -32.65
CA ILE A 807 6.12 17.96 -33.22
C ILE A 807 5.36 19.07 -33.98
N ASN A 808 5.01 18.80 -35.23
CA ASN A 808 4.23 19.72 -36.05
C ASN A 808 3.47 18.93 -37.12
N PHE A 809 2.18 18.71 -36.89
CA PHE A 809 1.25 18.03 -37.80
C PHE A 809 0.16 18.97 -38.25
#